data_d0b30e50a40bba9348551e578c6d94b4
#
_entry.id   d0b30e50a40bba9348551e578c6d94b4
#
_cell.length_a   1.000
_cell.length_b   1.000
_cell.length_c   1.000
_cell.angle_alpha   90.00
_cell.angle_beta   90.00
_cell.angle_gamma   90.00
#
_symmetry.space_group_name_H-M   'P 1'
#
loop_
_entity.id
_entity.type
_entity.pdbx_description
1 polymer ?
#
loop_
_entity_poly.entity_id
_entity_poly.type
_entity_poly.pdbx_seq_one_letter_code
_entity_poly.pdbx_strand_id
1 'polypeptide(L)'
;MELSPLGCQSAVIRLRMLGPLAIARDGAALELPASRKTCGLLAYLALTRRAARRSRLCELLWDEAANDPRGELRWCLSKLRGLLGDSGGNILVTSGDSVALRLGGWSADAVEVASAMERGVETLSGDELQVLSALYGGELLEGLFIERCPEFNLWLTGQKSRFATFRAALLQRLVESLPAESSQGVAALEKWVEIAPFDNYAQTELLRRLNKLGRIDACKQRLAAIERLYQAERVDFEPIQTAWQVICEARSIARPGSAVVDLSIPSAPDLRAEAAAKAARRPSLAVMPFHALPDRREGAGETADGLTHDIITRLAKLRNFFVIAEGSVFALGVRGLGPEGAGRRLNVDYVASGSIRRRPGRLGVSVELIETATARILWSEDFDCKQDGVFSVIDDIGNRIVASIASEIEAVERNRAVLRPPDSLDAWQAYHRGLWHMYRFTETENETARQFFEMAVRLDPTFARAHAGLSFTHWQSAFQHWGDRKQHTARALEIAGRGLIVDEHDPSAHWAMGRALWLSGRHDEAVGELRQSVDLSPNFALGHYTLAFVQSQSGDPIAAIKAADHSRLLSPFDPLLFGMLGSKAMAHVRLQQFDEAVAWSAKAAMQPNAHVLILAIAAFCHTLAGQLEQARTYAGAIRAVRPLFTVDDYLKAFQFSTDAALLFRKAAETIDLA
;
A
#
# COMPACT_ATOMS: atom_id res chain seq x y z
N MET A 1 -13.84 -57.45 24.92
CA MET A 1 -13.39 -57.50 23.50
C MET A 1 -14.20 -56.46 22.76
N GLU A 2 -13.79 -55.18 22.93
CA GLU A 2 -14.41 -54.01 22.31
C GLU A 2 -13.43 -53.43 21.32
N LEU A 3 -13.83 -53.44 20.06
CA LEU A 3 -13.10 -52.87 18.94
C LEU A 3 -13.28 -51.35 18.96
N SER A 4 -12.25 -50.60 19.36
CA SER A 4 -12.17 -49.15 19.14
C SER A 4 -12.18 -48.84 17.65
N PRO A 5 -12.94 -47.81 17.19
CA PRO A 5 -12.93 -47.41 15.80
C PRO A 5 -11.59 -46.70 15.48
N LEU A 6 -10.93 -47.19 14.43
CA LEU A 6 -9.76 -46.58 13.82
C LEU A 6 -10.05 -45.11 13.51
N GLY A 7 -9.45 -44.22 14.28
CA GLY A 7 -9.45 -42.81 14.01
C GLY A 7 -8.79 -42.55 12.65
N CYS A 8 -9.55 -41.97 11.75
CA CYS A 8 -9.05 -41.41 10.49
C CYS A 8 -8.03 -40.32 10.83
N GLN A 9 -6.74 -40.64 10.86
CA GLN A 9 -5.68 -39.67 10.95
C GLN A 9 -5.80 -38.77 9.70
N SER A 10 -6.21 -37.52 9.88
CA SER A 10 -6.25 -36.54 8.80
C SER A 10 -4.85 -36.42 8.21
N ALA A 11 -4.69 -36.74 6.93
CA ALA A 11 -3.42 -36.62 6.21
C ALA A 11 -2.87 -35.18 6.37
N VAL A 12 -1.63 -35.08 6.84
CA VAL A 12 -0.97 -33.79 7.02
C VAL A 12 -0.42 -33.30 5.69
N ILE A 13 -1.06 -32.29 5.11
CA ILE A 13 -0.58 -31.66 3.88
C ILE A 13 0.29 -30.46 4.23
N ARG A 14 1.46 -30.40 3.61
CA ARG A 14 2.43 -29.32 3.78
C ARG A 14 2.63 -28.60 2.45
N LEU A 15 2.33 -27.30 2.41
CA LEU A 15 2.51 -26.43 1.25
C LEU A 15 3.75 -25.53 1.49
N ARG A 16 4.72 -25.64 0.60
CA ARG A 16 5.94 -24.81 0.62
C ARG A 16 5.85 -23.76 -0.48
N MET A 17 5.99 -22.52 -0.12
CA MET A 17 5.95 -21.34 -1.01
C MET A 17 7.15 -20.40 -0.80
N LEU A 18 7.86 -20.52 0.31
CA LEU A 18 9.09 -19.74 0.59
C LEU A 18 10.29 -20.42 -0.06
N GLY A 19 10.35 -20.39 -1.36
CA GLY A 19 11.19 -21.07 -2.30
C GLY A 19 10.37 -21.53 -3.50
N PRO A 20 10.83 -22.52 -4.29
CA PRO A 20 10.02 -23.14 -5.33
C PRO A 20 8.74 -23.74 -4.73
N LEU A 21 7.61 -23.54 -5.43
CA LEU A 21 6.34 -24.13 -5.00
C LEU A 21 6.47 -25.64 -4.89
N ALA A 22 6.12 -26.20 -3.74
CA ALA A 22 6.10 -27.64 -3.52
C ALA A 22 4.95 -28.01 -2.58
N ILE A 23 4.44 -29.23 -2.73
CA ILE A 23 3.38 -29.77 -1.89
C ILE A 23 3.79 -31.19 -1.46
N ALA A 24 3.54 -31.54 -0.20
CA ALA A 24 3.78 -32.86 0.33
C ALA A 24 2.58 -33.31 1.14
N ARG A 25 2.28 -34.62 1.11
CA ARG A 25 1.27 -35.29 1.92
C ARG A 25 1.94 -36.40 2.73
N ASP A 26 1.80 -36.34 4.05
CA ASP A 26 2.41 -37.30 4.99
C ASP A 26 3.92 -37.51 4.76
N GLY A 27 4.61 -36.41 4.38
CA GLY A 27 6.04 -36.39 4.07
C GLY A 27 6.42 -36.81 2.64
N ALA A 28 5.51 -37.37 1.86
CA ALA A 28 5.75 -37.68 0.46
C ALA A 28 5.46 -36.50 -0.46
N ALA A 29 6.41 -36.15 -1.35
CA ALA A 29 6.23 -35.09 -2.31
C ALA A 29 5.13 -35.44 -3.33
N LEU A 30 4.24 -34.51 -3.60
CA LEU A 30 3.23 -34.64 -4.66
C LEU A 30 3.72 -33.90 -5.92
N GLU A 31 3.46 -34.50 -7.07
CA GLU A 31 3.78 -33.89 -8.35
C GLU A 31 2.83 -32.72 -8.64
N LEU A 32 3.41 -31.54 -8.87
CA LEU A 32 2.63 -30.36 -9.19
C LEU A 32 2.02 -30.46 -10.60
N PRO A 33 0.84 -29.86 -10.83
CA PRO A 33 0.28 -29.76 -12.17
C PRO A 33 1.25 -29.07 -13.13
N ALA A 34 1.39 -29.57 -14.35
CA ALA A 34 2.20 -28.95 -15.39
C ALA A 34 1.74 -27.53 -15.77
N SER A 35 0.47 -27.22 -15.52
CA SER A 35 -0.11 -25.88 -15.77
C SER A 35 0.36 -24.88 -14.73
N ARG A 36 1.17 -23.89 -15.16
CA ARG A 36 1.60 -22.76 -14.30
C ARG A 36 0.43 -21.94 -13.77
N LYS A 37 -0.67 -21.82 -14.53
CA LYS A 37 -1.92 -21.15 -14.10
C LYS A 37 -2.56 -21.90 -12.92
N THR A 38 -2.54 -23.23 -12.94
CA THR A 38 -3.07 -24.04 -11.83
C THR A 38 -2.21 -23.87 -10.57
N CYS A 39 -0.89 -23.83 -10.70
CA CYS A 39 0.03 -23.53 -9.60
C CYS A 39 -0.16 -22.11 -9.07
N GLY A 40 -0.32 -21.13 -9.94
CA GLY A 40 -0.62 -19.73 -9.57
C GLY A 40 -1.95 -19.59 -8.85
N LEU A 41 -2.98 -20.29 -9.29
CA LEU A 41 -4.29 -20.33 -8.62
C LEU A 41 -4.18 -20.90 -7.20
N LEU A 42 -3.44 -22.00 -7.01
CA LEU A 42 -3.21 -22.57 -5.69
C LEU A 42 -2.51 -21.60 -4.77
N ALA A 43 -1.42 -20.99 -5.23
CA ALA A 43 -0.64 -20.01 -4.47
C ALA A 43 -1.46 -18.78 -4.10
N TYR A 44 -2.24 -18.24 -5.04
CA TYR A 44 -3.13 -17.11 -4.81
C TYR A 44 -4.18 -17.41 -3.75
N LEU A 45 -4.88 -18.54 -3.86
CA LEU A 45 -5.92 -18.93 -2.90
C LEU A 45 -5.34 -19.21 -1.50
N ALA A 46 -4.13 -19.79 -1.42
CA ALA A 46 -3.44 -20.04 -0.16
C ALA A 46 -3.05 -18.74 0.57
N LEU A 47 -2.49 -17.77 -0.16
CA LEU A 47 -2.02 -16.51 0.42
C LEU A 47 -3.15 -15.51 0.72
N THR A 48 -4.22 -15.53 -0.07
CA THR A 48 -5.34 -14.59 0.10
C THR A 48 -6.21 -14.93 1.31
N ARG A 49 -6.26 -16.22 1.75
CA ARG A 49 -7.02 -16.71 2.92
C ARG A 49 -8.52 -16.37 2.93
N ARG A 50 -9.04 -15.75 1.88
CA ARG A 50 -10.44 -15.32 1.75
C ARG A 50 -11.04 -15.94 0.50
N ALA A 51 -12.37 -16.04 0.49
CA ALA A 51 -13.08 -16.47 -0.70
C ALA A 51 -12.88 -15.44 -1.84
N ALA A 52 -12.35 -15.90 -2.96
CA ALA A 52 -12.16 -15.11 -4.16
C ALA A 52 -13.31 -15.38 -5.16
N ARG A 53 -13.83 -14.34 -5.80
CA ARG A 53 -14.84 -14.50 -6.84
C ARG A 53 -14.24 -15.10 -8.11
N ARG A 54 -15.00 -15.93 -8.81
CA ARG A 54 -14.57 -16.54 -10.07
C ARG A 54 -14.23 -15.50 -11.14
N SER A 55 -14.97 -14.39 -11.21
CA SER A 55 -14.66 -13.26 -12.09
C SER A 55 -13.26 -12.71 -11.81
N ARG A 56 -12.93 -12.45 -10.54
CA ARG A 56 -11.61 -11.94 -10.14
C ARG A 56 -10.50 -12.95 -10.43
N LEU A 57 -10.74 -14.24 -10.24
CA LEU A 57 -9.76 -15.28 -10.59
C LEU A 57 -9.54 -15.39 -12.11
N CYS A 58 -10.61 -15.17 -12.90
CA CYS A 58 -10.49 -15.11 -14.35
C CYS A 58 -9.69 -13.88 -14.79
N GLU A 59 -9.97 -12.70 -14.27
CA GLU A 59 -9.20 -11.47 -14.57
C GLU A 59 -7.71 -11.62 -14.20
N LEU A 60 -7.42 -12.28 -13.08
CA LEU A 60 -6.07 -12.45 -12.58
C LEU A 60 -5.22 -13.39 -13.44
N LEU A 61 -5.80 -14.49 -13.94
CA LEU A 61 -5.06 -15.58 -14.55
C LEU A 61 -5.28 -15.74 -16.06
N TRP A 62 -6.21 -14.96 -16.64
CA TRP A 62 -6.49 -14.99 -18.08
C TRP A 62 -6.61 -13.58 -18.61
N ASP A 63 -5.94 -13.32 -19.72
CA ASP A 63 -6.08 -12.09 -20.47
C ASP A 63 -7.48 -11.97 -21.12
N GLU A 64 -7.94 -10.77 -21.42
CA GLU A 64 -9.24 -10.50 -22.04
C GLU A 64 -9.46 -11.25 -23.37
N ALA A 65 -8.38 -11.68 -24.01
CA ALA A 65 -8.41 -12.41 -25.28
C ALA A 65 -8.68 -13.93 -25.15
N ALA A 66 -8.85 -14.46 -23.92
CA ALA A 66 -9.12 -15.90 -23.74
C ALA A 66 -10.56 -16.27 -24.12
N ASN A 67 -10.73 -17.30 -24.94
CA ASN A 67 -12.05 -17.68 -25.47
C ASN A 67 -13.04 -18.20 -24.40
N ASP A 68 -12.58 -18.86 -23.31
CA ASP A 68 -13.43 -19.30 -22.19
C ASP A 68 -12.63 -19.33 -20.86
N PRO A 69 -12.36 -18.18 -20.23
CA PRO A 69 -11.65 -18.11 -18.95
C PRO A 69 -12.36 -18.89 -17.83
N ARG A 70 -13.69 -18.94 -17.85
CA ARG A 70 -14.49 -19.67 -16.85
C ARG A 70 -14.39 -21.18 -17.01
N GLY A 71 -14.31 -21.68 -18.24
CA GLY A 71 -14.07 -23.08 -18.53
C GLY A 71 -12.68 -23.52 -18.09
N GLU A 72 -11.67 -22.73 -18.41
CA GLU A 72 -10.30 -22.97 -17.99
C GLU A 72 -10.15 -22.91 -16.45
N LEU A 73 -10.81 -21.96 -15.79
CA LEU A 73 -10.83 -21.91 -14.31
C LEU A 73 -11.46 -23.18 -13.72
N ARG A 74 -12.58 -23.68 -14.28
CA ARG A 74 -13.20 -24.94 -13.86
C ARG A 74 -12.23 -26.11 -13.99
N TRP A 75 -11.49 -26.18 -15.10
CA TRP A 75 -10.47 -27.19 -15.32
C TRP A 75 -9.35 -27.11 -14.27
N CYS A 76 -8.80 -25.91 -14.01
CA CYS A 76 -7.78 -25.71 -12.97
C CYS A 76 -8.27 -26.14 -11.59
N LEU A 77 -9.50 -25.77 -11.22
CA LEU A 77 -10.11 -26.18 -9.94
C LEU A 77 -10.30 -27.68 -9.84
N SER A 78 -10.67 -28.36 -10.94
CA SER A 78 -10.76 -29.81 -10.98
C SER A 78 -9.41 -30.48 -10.78
N LYS A 79 -8.35 -29.97 -11.42
CA LYS A 79 -6.98 -30.47 -11.24
C LYS A 79 -6.49 -30.29 -9.80
N LEU A 80 -6.79 -29.14 -9.19
CA LEU A 80 -6.45 -28.89 -7.79
C LEU A 80 -7.20 -29.84 -6.85
N ARG A 81 -8.49 -30.11 -7.07
CA ARG A 81 -9.24 -31.10 -6.26
C ARG A 81 -8.61 -32.47 -6.34
N GLY A 82 -8.22 -32.93 -7.55
CA GLY A 82 -7.51 -34.18 -7.74
C GLY A 82 -6.18 -34.22 -6.98
N LEU A 83 -5.35 -33.19 -7.10
CA LEU A 83 -4.07 -33.07 -6.42
C LEU A 83 -4.23 -33.11 -4.90
N LEU A 84 -5.21 -32.37 -4.37
CA LEU A 84 -5.45 -32.23 -2.95
C LEU A 84 -6.20 -33.41 -2.34
N GLY A 85 -6.68 -34.35 -3.17
CA GLY A 85 -7.50 -35.49 -2.72
C GLY A 85 -8.84 -35.07 -2.13
N ASP A 86 -9.37 -33.90 -2.57
CA ASP A 86 -10.58 -33.28 -2.05
C ASP A 86 -11.83 -33.87 -2.70
N SER A 87 -12.09 -35.12 -2.42
CA SER A 87 -13.29 -35.85 -2.93
C SER A 87 -14.59 -35.30 -2.36
N GLY A 88 -14.53 -34.58 -1.24
CA GLY A 88 -15.70 -34.03 -0.52
C GLY A 88 -15.91 -32.54 -0.63
N GLY A 89 -15.02 -31.79 -1.34
CA GLY A 89 -15.12 -30.33 -1.46
C GLY A 89 -14.86 -29.55 -0.17
N ASN A 90 -14.18 -30.18 0.80
CA ASN A 90 -13.90 -29.60 2.12
C ASN A 90 -12.66 -28.69 2.14
N ILE A 91 -11.71 -28.97 1.25
CA ILE A 91 -10.43 -28.26 1.13
C ILE A 91 -10.59 -27.08 0.16
N LEU A 92 -11.08 -27.35 -1.05
CA LEU A 92 -11.37 -26.34 -2.06
C LEU A 92 -12.89 -26.07 -2.10
N VAL A 93 -13.32 -25.17 -1.23
CA VAL A 93 -14.75 -24.84 -1.05
C VAL A 93 -15.20 -23.90 -2.16
N THR A 94 -16.29 -24.28 -2.83
CA THR A 94 -16.96 -23.44 -3.83
C THR A 94 -18.38 -23.17 -3.36
N SER A 95 -18.74 -21.89 -3.24
CA SER A 95 -20.09 -21.45 -2.86
C SER A 95 -20.56 -20.40 -3.86
N GLY A 96 -21.52 -20.76 -4.72
CA GLY A 96 -21.97 -19.90 -5.80
C GLY A 96 -20.81 -19.45 -6.71
N ASP A 97 -20.58 -18.15 -6.79
CA ASP A 97 -19.49 -17.54 -7.58
C ASP A 97 -18.16 -17.42 -6.83
N SER A 98 -18.05 -17.93 -5.61
CA SER A 98 -16.87 -17.80 -4.76
C SER A 98 -16.08 -19.11 -4.67
N VAL A 99 -14.75 -19.00 -4.58
CA VAL A 99 -13.79 -20.09 -4.39
C VAL A 99 -12.88 -19.76 -3.21
N ALA A 100 -12.71 -20.67 -2.28
CA ALA A 100 -11.82 -20.53 -1.13
C ALA A 100 -11.02 -21.82 -0.90
N LEU A 101 -9.77 -21.66 -0.47
CA LEU A 101 -8.94 -22.76 0.01
C LEU A 101 -8.96 -22.76 1.55
N ARG A 102 -9.43 -23.85 2.15
CA ARG A 102 -9.41 -24.08 3.59
C ARG A 102 -8.18 -24.87 3.98
N LEU A 103 -7.28 -24.23 4.68
CA LEU A 103 -6.02 -24.83 5.15
C LEU A 103 -6.18 -25.59 6.50
N GLY A 104 -7.41 -25.97 6.88
CA GLY A 104 -7.66 -26.71 8.12
C GLY A 104 -6.87 -28.03 8.13
N GLY A 105 -5.93 -28.16 9.07
CA GLY A 105 -5.02 -29.31 9.16
C GLY A 105 -3.81 -29.29 8.22
N TRP A 106 -3.59 -28.21 7.47
CA TRP A 106 -2.43 -28.00 6.63
C TRP A 106 -1.41 -27.06 7.28
N SER A 107 -0.14 -27.28 7.01
CA SER A 107 0.89 -26.26 7.22
C SER A 107 1.25 -25.60 5.88
N ALA A 108 1.33 -24.28 5.88
CA ALA A 108 1.78 -23.50 4.73
C ALA A 108 2.78 -22.45 5.22
N ASP A 109 4.04 -22.61 4.84
CA ASP A 109 5.16 -21.82 5.34
C ASP A 109 4.95 -20.29 5.21
N ALA A 110 4.55 -19.82 4.04
CA ALA A 110 4.27 -18.40 3.84
C ALA A 110 3.07 -17.90 4.68
N VAL A 111 2.08 -18.75 4.92
CA VAL A 111 0.92 -18.41 5.76
C VAL A 111 1.32 -18.34 7.23
N GLU A 112 2.19 -19.22 7.69
CA GLU A 112 2.73 -19.23 9.05
C GLU A 112 3.54 -17.96 9.30
N VAL A 113 4.44 -17.59 8.38
CA VAL A 113 5.21 -16.36 8.44
C VAL A 113 4.28 -15.14 8.42
N ALA A 114 3.33 -15.06 7.49
CA ALA A 114 2.42 -13.93 7.42
C ALA A 114 1.61 -13.76 8.72
N SER A 115 1.13 -14.87 9.32
CA SER A 115 0.39 -14.84 10.58
C SER A 115 1.24 -14.40 11.76
N ALA A 116 2.52 -14.79 11.78
CA ALA A 116 3.46 -14.35 12.80
C ALA A 116 3.75 -12.85 12.68
N MET A 117 3.95 -12.36 11.45
CA MET A 117 4.17 -10.93 11.18
C MET A 117 2.93 -10.07 11.48
N GLU A 118 1.72 -10.62 11.33
CA GLU A 118 0.46 -9.95 11.73
C GLU A 118 0.33 -9.79 13.24
N ARG A 119 0.93 -10.68 14.03
CA ARG A 119 1.02 -10.57 15.51
C ARG A 119 2.05 -9.53 15.97
N GLY A 120 2.98 -9.15 15.11
CA GLY A 120 4.10 -8.26 15.39
C GLY A 120 5.40 -9.03 15.65
N VAL A 121 6.45 -8.70 14.90
CA VAL A 121 7.76 -9.37 15.00
C VAL A 121 8.40 -9.22 16.38
N GLU A 122 8.08 -8.16 17.09
CA GLU A 122 8.52 -7.84 18.44
C GLU A 122 7.94 -8.79 19.51
N THR A 123 6.81 -9.43 19.23
CA THR A 123 6.14 -10.37 20.14
C THR A 123 6.69 -11.79 20.05
N LEU A 124 7.51 -12.07 19.04
CA LEU A 124 8.03 -13.39 18.76
C LEU A 124 9.20 -13.73 19.69
N SER A 125 9.18 -14.94 20.24
CA SER A 125 10.32 -15.48 21.01
C SER A 125 11.50 -15.81 20.09
N GLY A 126 12.71 -15.94 20.67
CA GLY A 126 13.91 -16.33 19.92
C GLY A 126 13.75 -17.65 19.18
N ASP A 127 13.07 -18.64 19.78
CA ASP A 127 12.81 -19.92 19.18
C ASP A 127 11.85 -19.80 17.99
N GLU A 128 10.76 -19.01 18.11
CA GLU A 128 9.83 -18.73 17.02
C GLU A 128 10.54 -18.02 15.86
N LEU A 129 11.39 -17.02 16.15
CA LEU A 129 12.18 -16.32 15.14
C LEU A 129 13.10 -17.28 14.37
N GLN A 130 13.73 -18.19 15.07
CA GLN A 130 14.61 -19.21 14.48
C GLN A 130 13.81 -20.16 13.57
N VAL A 131 12.69 -20.69 14.05
CA VAL A 131 11.81 -21.58 13.28
C VAL A 131 11.28 -20.89 12.02
N LEU A 132 10.73 -19.68 12.16
CA LEU A 132 10.17 -18.92 11.03
C LEU A 132 11.24 -18.54 10.01
N SER A 133 12.45 -18.17 10.46
CA SER A 133 13.57 -17.87 9.56
C SER A 133 14.06 -19.10 8.80
N ALA A 134 13.93 -20.29 9.40
CA ALA A 134 14.30 -21.55 8.76
C ALA A 134 13.30 -22.02 7.68
N LEU A 135 12.08 -21.48 7.66
CA LEU A 135 11.09 -21.77 6.61
C LEU A 135 11.50 -21.25 5.23
N TYR A 136 12.34 -20.22 5.16
CA TYR A 136 12.79 -19.64 3.91
C TYR A 136 13.85 -20.50 3.21
N GLY A 137 13.41 -21.27 2.21
CA GLY A 137 14.29 -22.01 1.30
C GLY A 137 14.73 -21.23 0.06
N GLY A 138 14.12 -20.06 -0.19
CA GLY A 138 14.40 -19.19 -1.35
C GLY A 138 13.48 -17.97 -1.37
N GLU A 139 13.31 -17.37 -2.56
CA GLU A 139 12.34 -16.32 -2.79
C GLU A 139 10.91 -16.89 -2.81
N LEU A 140 9.92 -16.12 -2.40
CA LEU A 140 8.52 -16.56 -2.47
C LEU A 140 8.16 -17.01 -3.89
N LEU A 141 7.67 -18.26 -4.03
CA LEU A 141 7.25 -18.85 -5.31
C LEU A 141 8.34 -18.71 -6.39
N GLU A 142 9.58 -19.04 -6.02
CA GLU A 142 10.75 -18.96 -6.89
C GLU A 142 10.51 -19.72 -8.20
N GLY A 143 10.83 -19.07 -9.34
CA GLY A 143 10.64 -19.63 -10.68
C GLY A 143 9.19 -19.64 -11.19
N LEU A 144 8.20 -19.24 -10.38
CA LEU A 144 6.82 -19.10 -10.86
C LEU A 144 6.66 -17.78 -11.59
N PHE A 145 6.39 -17.87 -12.88
CA PHE A 145 6.02 -16.77 -13.76
C PHE A 145 4.99 -17.30 -14.77
N ILE A 146 3.93 -16.56 -15.01
CA ILE A 146 2.85 -16.98 -15.92
C ILE A 146 2.81 -16.04 -17.12
N GLU A 147 3.15 -16.56 -18.29
CA GLU A 147 3.10 -15.78 -19.53
C GLU A 147 1.67 -15.29 -19.80
N ARG A 148 1.55 -14.07 -20.32
CA ARG A 148 0.28 -13.40 -20.66
C ARG A 148 -0.70 -13.26 -19.49
N CYS A 149 -0.18 -13.15 -18.27
CA CYS A 149 -0.96 -12.90 -17.06
C CYS A 149 -0.35 -11.71 -16.29
N PRO A 150 -0.39 -10.49 -16.80
CA PRO A 150 0.25 -9.33 -16.18
C PRO A 150 -0.27 -9.06 -14.77
N GLU A 151 -1.57 -9.18 -14.55
CA GLU A 151 -2.20 -8.98 -13.24
C GLU A 151 -1.69 -9.96 -12.18
N PHE A 152 -1.54 -11.25 -12.55
CA PHE A 152 -0.97 -12.25 -11.64
C PHE A 152 0.49 -11.97 -11.34
N ASN A 153 1.29 -11.64 -12.36
CA ASN A 153 2.71 -11.38 -12.17
C ASN A 153 2.95 -10.11 -11.35
N LEU A 154 2.11 -9.09 -11.50
CA LEU A 154 2.12 -7.90 -10.67
C LEU A 154 1.78 -8.22 -9.21
N TRP A 155 0.71 -8.98 -8.98
CA TRP A 155 0.36 -9.47 -7.65
C TRP A 155 1.51 -10.28 -7.03
N LEU A 156 2.11 -11.19 -7.81
CA LEU A 156 3.22 -12.02 -7.37
C LEU A 156 4.45 -11.18 -6.99
N THR A 157 4.78 -10.18 -7.78
CA THR A 157 5.88 -9.24 -7.49
C THR A 157 5.63 -8.50 -6.17
N GLY A 158 4.42 -8.02 -5.93
CA GLY A 158 4.04 -7.41 -4.66
C GLY A 158 4.17 -8.37 -3.48
N GLN A 159 3.77 -9.64 -3.63
CA GLN A 159 3.93 -10.64 -2.57
C GLN A 159 5.41 -10.98 -2.34
N LYS A 160 6.22 -11.12 -3.37
CA LYS A 160 7.67 -11.36 -3.26
C LYS A 160 8.36 -10.24 -2.46
N SER A 161 8.07 -8.99 -2.79
CA SER A 161 8.59 -7.84 -2.04
C SER A 161 8.15 -7.85 -0.58
N ARG A 162 6.87 -8.15 -0.31
CA ARG A 162 6.33 -8.27 1.05
C ARG A 162 7.06 -9.35 1.86
N PHE A 163 7.24 -10.53 1.29
CA PHE A 163 7.91 -11.63 2.00
C PHE A 163 9.42 -11.45 2.12
N ALA A 164 10.07 -10.73 1.20
CA ALA A 164 11.46 -10.30 1.35
C ALA A 164 11.62 -9.34 2.56
N THR A 165 10.70 -8.38 2.71
CA THR A 165 10.65 -7.50 3.88
C THR A 165 10.42 -8.28 5.19
N PHE A 166 9.51 -9.26 5.19
CA PHE A 166 9.28 -10.13 6.34
C PHE A 166 10.54 -10.91 6.73
N ARG A 167 11.24 -11.47 5.73
CA ARG A 167 12.48 -12.21 5.95
C ARG A 167 13.57 -11.32 6.56
N ALA A 168 13.75 -10.10 6.05
CA ALA A 168 14.71 -9.14 6.60
C ALA A 168 14.38 -8.78 8.06
N ALA A 169 13.10 -8.48 8.36
CA ALA A 169 12.66 -8.15 9.71
C ALA A 169 12.83 -9.32 10.70
N LEU A 170 12.54 -10.56 10.29
CA LEU A 170 12.76 -11.75 11.10
C LEU A 170 14.26 -11.96 11.40
N LEU A 171 15.13 -11.81 10.39
CA LEU A 171 16.56 -11.96 10.54
C LEU A 171 17.15 -10.85 11.43
N GLN A 172 16.70 -9.60 11.24
CA GLN A 172 17.08 -8.49 12.10
C GLN A 172 16.77 -8.79 13.57
N ARG A 173 15.52 -9.13 13.84
CA ARG A 173 15.06 -9.41 15.20
C ARG A 173 15.76 -10.63 15.82
N LEU A 174 16.00 -11.67 15.01
CA LEU A 174 16.79 -12.83 15.43
C LEU A 174 18.21 -12.44 15.80
N VAL A 175 18.89 -11.60 15.02
CA VAL A 175 20.22 -11.08 15.31
C VAL A 175 20.23 -10.27 16.61
N GLU A 176 19.22 -9.43 16.83
CA GLU A 176 19.09 -8.63 18.06
C GLU A 176 18.86 -9.49 19.30
N SER A 177 18.15 -10.61 19.18
CA SER A 177 17.86 -11.54 20.27
C SER A 177 19.04 -12.45 20.66
N LEU A 178 20.02 -12.60 19.76
CA LEU A 178 21.16 -13.50 19.95
C LEU A 178 22.40 -12.79 20.49
N PRO A 179 23.18 -13.42 21.40
CA PRO A 179 24.43 -12.86 21.90
C PRO A 179 25.38 -12.46 20.75
N ALA A 180 26.15 -11.40 20.97
CA ALA A 180 27.05 -10.87 19.93
C ALA A 180 28.14 -11.87 19.47
N GLU A 181 28.46 -12.87 20.30
CA GLU A 181 29.44 -13.91 20.02
C GLU A 181 28.81 -15.21 19.46
N SER A 182 27.49 -15.18 19.21
CA SER A 182 26.76 -16.33 18.71
C SER A 182 27.10 -16.61 17.24
N SER A 183 27.51 -17.85 16.95
CA SER A 183 27.70 -18.34 15.58
C SER A 183 26.39 -18.35 14.78
N GLN A 184 25.25 -18.56 15.45
CA GLN A 184 23.92 -18.48 14.84
C GLN A 184 23.60 -17.02 14.43
N GLY A 185 24.00 -16.02 15.23
CA GLY A 185 23.85 -14.62 14.89
C GLY A 185 24.67 -14.21 13.67
N VAL A 186 25.87 -14.76 13.51
CA VAL A 186 26.69 -14.57 12.30
C VAL A 186 26.01 -15.21 11.08
N ALA A 187 25.53 -16.45 11.19
CA ALA A 187 24.83 -17.12 10.10
C ALA A 187 23.52 -16.41 9.70
N ALA A 188 22.80 -15.83 10.65
CA ALA A 188 21.62 -15.03 10.37
C ALA A 188 21.98 -13.73 9.63
N LEU A 189 23.07 -13.06 10.02
CA LEU A 189 23.59 -11.87 9.33
C LEU A 189 24.08 -12.20 7.92
N GLU A 190 24.77 -13.32 7.74
CA GLU A 190 25.19 -13.77 6.39
C GLU A 190 23.99 -13.93 5.47
N LYS A 191 22.91 -14.54 5.94
CA LYS A 191 21.66 -14.64 5.18
C LYS A 191 20.99 -13.28 4.95
N TRP A 192 21.08 -12.37 5.93
CA TRP A 192 20.50 -11.04 5.77
C TRP A 192 21.24 -10.24 4.70
N VAL A 193 22.57 -10.23 4.73
CA VAL A 193 23.38 -9.52 3.71
C VAL A 193 23.32 -10.16 2.32
N GLU A 194 22.97 -11.45 2.19
CA GLU A 194 22.65 -12.07 0.90
C GLU A 194 21.37 -11.48 0.28
N ILE A 195 20.35 -11.18 1.10
CA ILE A 195 19.06 -10.65 0.67
C ILE A 195 19.13 -9.15 0.46
N ALA A 196 19.86 -8.45 1.33
CA ALA A 196 20.03 -7.01 1.35
C ALA A 196 21.52 -6.65 1.36
N PRO A 197 22.25 -6.85 0.24
CA PRO A 197 23.70 -6.70 0.19
C PRO A 197 24.17 -5.25 0.45
N PHE A 198 23.28 -4.27 0.29
CA PHE A 198 23.54 -2.85 0.52
C PHE A 198 23.01 -2.34 1.86
N ASP A 199 22.56 -3.22 2.75
CA ASP A 199 22.14 -2.85 4.10
C ASP A 199 23.37 -2.57 4.96
N ASN A 200 23.66 -1.29 5.18
CA ASN A 200 24.82 -0.84 5.93
C ASN A 200 24.83 -1.34 7.38
N TYR A 201 23.65 -1.46 8.02
CA TYR A 201 23.55 -2.00 9.38
C TYR A 201 23.93 -3.48 9.42
N ALA A 202 23.35 -4.29 8.56
CA ALA A 202 23.63 -5.73 8.47
C ALA A 202 25.11 -5.99 8.16
N GLN A 203 25.70 -5.25 7.21
CA GLN A 203 27.10 -5.36 6.85
C GLN A 203 28.03 -4.97 8.03
N THR A 204 27.72 -3.86 8.67
CA THR A 204 28.50 -3.36 9.82
C THR A 204 28.40 -4.30 11.01
N GLU A 205 27.21 -4.80 11.32
CA GLU A 205 27.00 -5.71 12.45
C GLU A 205 27.67 -7.07 12.20
N LEU A 206 27.68 -7.54 10.95
CA LEU A 206 28.43 -8.74 10.58
C LEU A 206 29.93 -8.56 10.81
N LEU A 207 30.51 -7.44 10.37
CA LEU A 207 31.92 -7.12 10.60
C LEU A 207 32.21 -7.00 12.10
N ARG A 208 31.33 -6.37 12.87
CA ARG A 208 31.47 -6.23 14.33
C ARG A 208 31.47 -7.58 15.04
N ARG A 209 30.54 -8.50 14.69
CA ARG A 209 30.50 -9.84 15.30
C ARG A 209 31.68 -10.71 14.87
N LEU A 210 32.07 -10.69 13.61
CA LEU A 210 33.27 -11.40 13.12
C LEU A 210 34.54 -10.91 13.82
N ASN A 211 34.65 -9.58 14.04
CA ASN A 211 35.79 -8.99 14.79
C ASN A 211 35.82 -9.44 16.26
N LYS A 212 34.65 -9.48 16.94
CA LYS A 212 34.53 -9.98 18.32
C LYS A 212 34.92 -11.45 18.42
N LEU A 213 34.60 -12.25 17.42
CA LEU A 213 34.99 -13.67 17.33
C LEU A 213 36.47 -13.87 16.95
N GLY A 214 37.22 -12.78 16.75
CA GLY A 214 38.64 -12.84 16.35
C GLY A 214 38.90 -13.25 14.91
N ARG A 215 37.85 -13.34 14.07
CA ARG A 215 37.94 -13.73 12.65
C ARG A 215 38.39 -12.56 11.76
N ILE A 216 39.59 -12.00 12.03
CA ILE A 216 40.09 -10.79 11.34
C ILE A 216 40.24 -10.95 9.84
N ASP A 217 40.72 -12.10 9.41
CA ASP A 217 40.92 -12.35 7.97
C ASP A 217 39.57 -12.45 7.25
N ALA A 218 38.55 -13.01 7.87
CA ALA A 218 37.19 -12.99 7.35
C ALA A 218 36.64 -11.57 7.25
N CYS A 219 36.88 -10.69 8.24
CA CYS A 219 36.51 -9.28 8.17
C CYS A 219 37.18 -8.57 6.98
N LYS A 220 38.49 -8.75 6.80
CA LYS A 220 39.23 -8.15 5.69
C LYS A 220 38.74 -8.63 4.33
N GLN A 221 38.53 -9.93 4.17
CA GLN A 221 37.97 -10.51 2.95
C GLN A 221 36.57 -9.97 2.65
N ARG A 222 35.72 -9.89 3.70
CA ARG A 222 34.38 -9.37 3.58
C ARG A 222 34.39 -7.89 3.20
N LEU A 223 35.22 -7.07 3.87
CA LEU A 223 35.35 -5.65 3.58
C LEU A 223 35.75 -5.41 2.12
N ALA A 224 36.76 -6.15 1.63
CA ALA A 224 37.18 -6.06 0.24
C ALA A 224 36.10 -6.57 -0.75
N ALA A 225 35.27 -7.51 -0.37
CA ALA A 225 34.12 -7.97 -1.18
C ALA A 225 33.02 -6.92 -1.21
N ILE A 226 32.68 -6.31 -0.08
CA ILE A 226 31.70 -5.22 0.02
C ILE A 226 32.18 -4.02 -0.79
N GLU A 227 33.43 -3.61 -0.64
CA GLU A 227 34.01 -2.49 -1.39
C GLU A 227 33.88 -2.69 -2.90
N ARG A 228 34.27 -3.86 -3.41
CA ARG A 228 34.13 -4.19 -4.84
C ARG A 228 32.66 -4.18 -5.30
N LEU A 229 31.74 -4.72 -4.48
CA LEU A 229 30.31 -4.74 -4.77
C LEU A 229 29.75 -3.32 -4.80
N TYR A 230 30.07 -2.51 -3.79
CA TYR A 230 29.62 -1.12 -3.69
C TYR A 230 30.20 -0.26 -4.82
N GLN A 231 31.49 -0.48 -5.20
CA GLN A 231 32.09 0.19 -6.34
C GLN A 231 31.44 -0.21 -7.67
N ALA A 232 31.17 -1.51 -7.88
CA ALA A 232 30.53 -2.02 -9.10
C ALA A 232 29.11 -1.41 -9.27
N GLU A 233 28.36 -1.32 -8.17
CA GLU A 233 27.00 -0.79 -8.15
C GLU A 233 26.95 0.72 -7.85
N ARG A 234 28.12 1.37 -7.73
CA ARG A 234 28.26 2.80 -7.42
C ARG A 234 27.54 3.24 -6.15
N VAL A 235 27.49 2.36 -5.17
CA VAL A 235 26.94 2.66 -3.82
C VAL A 235 28.06 3.27 -2.96
N ASP A 236 27.71 4.22 -2.11
CA ASP A 236 28.66 4.86 -1.19
C ASP A 236 29.16 3.85 -0.15
N PHE A 237 30.47 3.62 -0.14
CA PHE A 237 31.15 2.71 0.78
C PHE A 237 31.63 3.40 2.07
N GLU A 238 31.65 4.73 2.10
CA GLU A 238 32.19 5.51 3.25
C GLU A 238 31.52 5.14 4.60
N PRO A 239 30.20 4.90 4.70
CA PRO A 239 29.57 4.48 5.95
C PRO A 239 30.13 3.17 6.51
N ILE A 240 30.40 2.18 5.65
CA ILE A 240 30.98 0.90 6.06
C ILE A 240 32.45 1.07 6.48
N GLN A 241 33.22 1.87 5.72
CA GLN A 241 34.60 2.16 6.00
C GLN A 241 34.78 2.87 7.35
N THR A 242 33.96 3.89 7.62
CA THR A 242 33.94 4.61 8.89
C THR A 242 33.57 3.69 10.05
N ALA A 243 32.53 2.86 9.90
CA ALA A 243 32.12 1.90 10.91
C ALA A 243 33.23 0.87 11.19
N TRP A 244 33.95 0.43 10.16
CA TRP A 244 35.08 -0.48 10.31
C TRP A 244 36.26 0.15 11.06
N GLN A 245 36.58 1.42 10.82
CA GLN A 245 37.60 2.16 11.57
C GLN A 245 37.28 2.21 13.06
N VAL A 246 36.04 2.56 13.40
CA VAL A 246 35.55 2.57 14.78
C VAL A 246 35.64 1.18 15.44
N ILE A 247 35.32 0.12 14.72
CA ILE A 247 35.44 -1.27 15.20
C ILE A 247 36.93 -1.64 15.49
N CYS A 248 37.87 -1.18 14.67
CA CYS A 248 39.28 -1.40 14.83
C CYS A 248 39.87 -0.60 15.99
N GLU A 249 39.47 0.66 16.17
CA GLU A 249 39.92 1.54 17.24
C GLU A 249 39.45 1.02 18.61
N ALA A 250 38.20 0.60 18.73
CA ALA A 250 37.70 -0.01 19.96
C ALA A 250 38.49 -1.25 20.40
N ARG A 251 39.12 -1.96 19.47
CA ARG A 251 40.01 -3.09 19.79
C ARG A 251 41.39 -2.69 20.23
N SER A 252 41.92 -1.55 19.75
CA SER A 252 43.22 -1.01 20.16
C SER A 252 43.20 -0.59 21.64
N ILE A 253 42.07 -0.07 22.09
CA ILE A 253 41.85 0.41 23.46
C ILE A 253 41.71 -0.77 24.45
N ALA A 254 41.31 -1.95 24.00
CA ALA A 254 41.11 -3.14 24.84
C ALA A 254 42.38 -3.94 25.13
N ARG A 255 43.60 -3.50 24.72
CA ARG A 255 44.87 -4.09 25.11
C ARG A 255 45.40 -3.38 26.41
N PRO A 256 45.60 -4.10 27.53
CA PRO A 256 46.16 -3.48 28.75
C PRO A 256 47.63 -3.14 28.54
N GLY A 257 47.92 -1.86 28.48
CA GLY A 257 49.30 -1.35 28.54
C GLY A 257 49.60 -0.27 27.53
N SER A 258 49.09 0.94 27.72
CA SER A 258 49.75 2.19 27.35
C SER A 258 49.00 3.41 27.92
N ALA A 259 49.77 4.35 28.36
CA ALA A 259 49.46 5.54 29.12
C ALA A 259 48.21 6.32 28.66
N VAL A 260 47.47 6.80 29.68
CA VAL A 260 46.44 7.80 29.56
C VAL A 260 47.03 9.07 28.95
N VAL A 261 46.72 9.39 27.72
CA VAL A 261 46.82 10.72 27.18
C VAL A 261 45.40 11.31 27.18
N ASP A 262 45.22 12.29 28.03
CA ASP A 262 43.99 13.09 28.10
C ASP A 262 43.85 13.90 26.82
N LEU A 263 43.14 13.35 25.87
CA LEU A 263 42.67 14.07 24.67
C LEU A 263 41.21 14.41 24.91
N SER A 264 40.98 15.63 25.35
CA SER A 264 39.68 16.30 25.26
C SER A 264 39.17 16.19 23.79
N ILE A 265 38.28 15.26 23.56
CA ILE A 265 37.61 15.10 22.29
C ILE A 265 36.69 16.32 22.13
N PRO A 266 36.88 17.14 21.05
CA PRO A 266 35.84 18.11 20.70
C PRO A 266 34.54 17.31 20.50
N SER A 267 33.46 17.75 21.15
CA SER A 267 32.13 17.18 21.02
C SER A 267 31.83 16.97 19.54
N ALA A 268 31.70 15.70 19.11
CA ALA A 268 31.25 15.38 17.79
C ALA A 268 29.93 16.15 17.54
N PRO A 269 29.76 16.81 16.40
CA PRO A 269 28.48 17.43 16.05
C PRO A 269 27.42 16.35 16.20
N ASP A 270 26.36 16.71 16.88
CA ASP A 270 25.34 15.84 17.40
C ASP A 270 24.69 15.01 16.28
N LEU A 271 25.28 13.84 15.95
CA LEU A 271 24.75 12.89 14.96
C LEU A 271 23.32 12.48 15.29
N ARG A 272 22.92 12.63 16.58
CA ARG A 272 21.52 12.50 16.99
C ARG A 272 20.67 13.68 16.53
N ALA A 273 21.22 14.90 16.54
CA ALA A 273 20.50 16.09 16.05
C ALA A 273 20.40 16.07 14.52
N GLU A 274 21.45 15.63 13.80
CA GLU A 274 21.38 15.43 12.33
C GLU A 274 20.48 14.26 11.95
N ALA A 275 20.53 13.15 12.66
CA ALA A 275 19.60 12.03 12.46
C ALA A 275 18.16 12.41 12.83
N ALA A 276 17.96 13.19 13.90
CA ALA A 276 16.65 13.73 14.27
C ALA A 276 16.16 14.79 13.25
N ALA A 277 17.03 15.65 12.74
CA ALA A 277 16.71 16.61 11.67
C ALA A 277 16.39 15.92 10.33
N LYS A 278 17.04 14.79 10.05
CA LYS A 278 16.75 13.95 8.88
C LYS A 278 15.48 13.12 9.07
N ALA A 279 15.17 12.71 10.29
CA ALA A 279 13.97 11.95 10.65
C ALA A 279 12.69 12.82 10.67
N ALA A 280 12.80 14.12 10.90
CA ALA A 280 11.67 15.08 10.84
C ALA A 280 11.37 15.58 9.42
N ARG A 281 12.04 15.06 8.40
CA ARG A 281 11.98 15.58 7.03
C ARG A 281 10.91 14.85 6.22
N ARG A 282 10.00 15.61 5.59
CA ARG A 282 9.14 15.10 4.51
C ARG A 282 10.03 14.46 3.44
N PRO A 283 9.60 13.34 2.81
CA PRO A 283 10.38 12.71 1.77
C PRO A 283 10.64 13.67 0.62
N SER A 284 11.82 13.58 0.05
CA SER A 284 12.29 14.43 -1.04
C SER A 284 12.26 13.68 -2.37
N LEU A 285 11.83 14.37 -3.42
CA LEU A 285 11.63 13.84 -4.75
C LEU A 285 12.29 14.72 -5.80
N ALA A 286 13.03 14.11 -6.71
CA ALA A 286 13.49 14.73 -7.95
C ALA A 286 12.78 14.09 -9.14
N VAL A 287 12.34 14.89 -10.10
CA VAL A 287 11.83 14.42 -11.39
C VAL A 287 12.87 14.75 -12.45
N MET A 288 13.54 13.73 -12.98
CA MET A 288 14.55 13.92 -14.02
C MET A 288 13.89 14.29 -15.35
N PRO A 289 14.59 15.06 -16.21
CA PRO A 289 14.08 15.36 -17.53
C PRO A 289 13.73 14.07 -18.28
N PHE A 290 12.55 14.02 -18.85
CA PHE A 290 12.10 12.89 -19.64
C PHE A 290 12.90 12.77 -20.94
N HIS A 291 13.31 11.58 -21.31
CA HIS A 291 14.09 11.35 -22.52
C HIS A 291 13.17 11.16 -23.73
N ALA A 292 13.33 11.98 -24.76
CA ALA A 292 12.71 11.71 -26.04
C ALA A 292 13.45 10.55 -26.72
N LEU A 293 12.77 9.42 -26.93
CA LEU A 293 13.36 8.32 -27.72
C LEU A 293 13.43 8.72 -29.19
N PRO A 294 14.55 8.44 -29.90
CA PRO A 294 14.79 8.95 -31.24
C PRO A 294 13.71 8.47 -32.22
N ASP A 295 12.92 9.41 -32.70
CA ASP A 295 12.07 9.28 -33.88
C ASP A 295 12.43 10.40 -34.85
N ARG A 296 12.29 10.16 -36.15
CA ARG A 296 12.79 11.05 -37.24
C ARG A 296 12.03 12.38 -37.36
N ARG A 297 11.31 12.85 -36.36
CA ARG A 297 10.52 14.09 -36.39
C ARG A 297 10.97 15.07 -35.29
N GLU A 298 11.13 16.32 -35.69
CA GLU A 298 11.44 17.47 -34.81
C GLU A 298 10.30 17.70 -33.79
N GLY A 299 10.60 18.12 -32.55
CA GLY A 299 9.66 18.54 -31.50
C GLY A 299 9.39 17.53 -30.38
N ALA A 300 10.03 16.36 -30.35
CA ALA A 300 9.87 15.40 -29.25
C ALA A 300 10.54 15.87 -27.94
N GLY A 301 11.64 16.60 -28.03
CA GLY A 301 12.36 17.17 -26.88
C GLY A 301 11.55 18.21 -26.14
N GLU A 302 10.97 19.18 -26.83
CA GLU A 302 10.12 20.24 -26.23
C GLU A 302 8.91 19.65 -25.48
N THR A 303 8.33 18.56 -26.00
CA THR A 303 7.22 17.85 -25.34
C THR A 303 7.69 17.15 -24.06
N ALA A 304 8.90 16.58 -24.06
CA ALA A 304 9.47 15.91 -22.90
C ALA A 304 9.78 16.90 -21.77
N ASP A 305 10.39 18.02 -22.12
CA ASP A 305 10.71 19.10 -21.17
C ASP A 305 9.41 19.72 -20.59
N GLY A 306 8.40 19.99 -21.43
CA GLY A 306 7.12 20.49 -21.00
C GLY A 306 6.39 19.54 -20.04
N LEU A 307 6.38 18.25 -20.33
CA LEU A 307 5.78 17.24 -19.43
C LEU A 307 6.55 17.17 -18.10
N THR A 308 7.89 17.23 -18.14
CA THR A 308 8.72 17.24 -16.92
C THR A 308 8.39 18.46 -16.06
N HIS A 309 8.31 19.65 -16.65
CA HIS A 309 7.93 20.88 -15.97
C HIS A 309 6.56 20.78 -15.31
N ASP A 310 5.56 20.27 -16.04
CA ASP A 310 4.20 20.10 -15.54
C ASP A 310 4.14 19.11 -14.36
N ILE A 311 4.84 17.99 -14.45
CA ILE A 311 4.89 17.00 -13.35
C ILE A 311 5.53 17.61 -12.11
N ILE A 312 6.67 18.31 -12.23
CA ILE A 312 7.34 19.00 -11.12
C ILE A 312 6.38 19.99 -10.45
N THR A 313 5.74 20.84 -11.25
CA THR A 313 4.82 21.87 -10.74
C THR A 313 3.62 21.26 -10.01
N ARG A 314 3.02 20.21 -10.56
CA ARG A 314 1.85 19.52 -9.98
C ARG A 314 2.20 18.75 -8.70
N LEU A 315 3.35 18.07 -8.67
CA LEU A 315 3.85 17.39 -7.46
C LEU A 315 4.15 18.40 -6.35
N ALA A 316 4.73 19.54 -6.66
CA ALA A 316 4.98 20.60 -5.68
C ALA A 316 3.68 21.15 -5.06
N LYS A 317 2.58 21.22 -5.84
CA LYS A 317 1.25 21.65 -5.34
C LYS A 317 0.62 20.66 -4.38
N LEU A 318 0.99 19.36 -4.42
CA LEU A 318 0.51 18.37 -3.45
C LEU A 318 1.03 18.62 -2.03
N ARG A 319 2.20 19.29 -1.88
CA ARG A 319 2.84 19.63 -0.60
C ARG A 319 3.17 18.40 0.30
N ASN A 320 3.12 17.20 -0.25
CA ASN A 320 3.45 15.95 0.45
C ASN A 320 4.94 15.72 0.56
N PHE A 321 5.69 16.26 -0.41
CA PHE A 321 7.11 15.98 -0.61
C PHE A 321 7.87 17.29 -0.77
N PHE A 322 9.17 17.23 -0.53
CA PHE A 322 10.09 18.26 -1.03
C PHE A 322 10.42 17.92 -2.48
N VAL A 323 9.90 18.70 -3.41
CA VAL A 323 10.19 18.53 -4.83
C VAL A 323 11.36 19.43 -5.21
N ILE A 324 12.40 18.83 -5.82
CA ILE A 324 13.58 19.57 -6.28
C ILE A 324 13.22 20.47 -7.46
N ALA A 325 13.71 21.71 -7.41
CA ALA A 325 13.47 22.69 -8.45
C ALA A 325 14.00 22.25 -9.83
N GLU A 326 13.24 22.57 -10.87
CA GLU A 326 13.48 22.25 -12.27
C GLU A 326 14.91 22.54 -12.72
N GLY A 327 15.44 23.76 -12.46
CA GLY A 327 16.79 24.12 -12.87
C GLY A 327 17.89 23.20 -12.36
N SER A 328 17.72 22.61 -11.17
CA SER A 328 18.68 21.66 -10.59
C SER A 328 18.67 20.31 -11.33
N VAL A 329 17.48 19.78 -11.63
CA VAL A 329 17.35 18.47 -12.29
C VAL A 329 17.75 18.56 -13.76
N PHE A 330 17.42 19.64 -14.47
CA PHE A 330 17.84 19.85 -15.86
C PHE A 330 19.36 20.01 -15.97
N ALA A 331 20.01 20.73 -15.03
CA ALA A 331 21.47 20.85 -14.99
C ALA A 331 22.18 19.50 -14.79
N LEU A 332 21.58 18.54 -14.11
CA LEU A 332 22.10 17.19 -13.95
C LEU A 332 21.78 16.30 -15.15
N GLY A 333 20.62 16.47 -15.78
CA GLY A 333 20.25 15.76 -17.01
C GLY A 333 21.24 16.02 -18.14
N VAL A 334 21.66 17.27 -18.35
CA VAL A 334 22.68 17.67 -19.34
C VAL A 334 24.04 16.97 -19.07
N ARG A 335 24.35 16.63 -17.82
CA ARG A 335 25.59 15.91 -17.47
C ARG A 335 25.51 14.41 -17.68
N GLY A 336 24.43 13.88 -18.21
CA GLY A 336 24.24 12.45 -18.49
C GLY A 336 24.22 11.55 -17.26
N LEU A 337 23.90 12.09 -16.09
CA LEU A 337 23.73 11.30 -14.86
C LEU A 337 22.42 10.52 -14.93
N GLY A 338 22.49 9.21 -14.70
CA GLY A 338 21.29 8.39 -14.53
C GLY A 338 20.49 8.78 -13.29
N PRO A 339 19.22 8.30 -13.18
CA PRO A 339 18.31 8.68 -12.09
C PRO A 339 18.90 8.48 -10.69
N GLU A 340 19.56 7.35 -10.46
CA GLU A 340 20.18 7.00 -9.18
C GLU A 340 21.35 7.93 -8.82
N GLY A 341 22.20 8.23 -9.81
CA GLY A 341 23.33 9.17 -9.65
C GLY A 341 22.86 10.59 -9.36
N ALA A 342 21.79 11.01 -10.02
CA ALA A 342 21.15 12.30 -9.79
C ALA A 342 20.51 12.35 -8.40
N GLY A 343 19.80 11.30 -7.98
CA GLY A 343 19.17 11.20 -6.67
C GLY A 343 20.17 11.33 -5.52
N ARG A 344 21.30 10.61 -5.60
CA ARG A 344 22.39 10.71 -4.63
C ARG A 344 23.00 12.11 -4.57
N ARG A 345 23.26 12.72 -5.74
CA ARG A 345 23.87 14.06 -5.79
C ARG A 345 22.93 15.16 -5.29
N LEU A 346 21.63 14.99 -5.46
CA LEU A 346 20.60 15.91 -4.95
C LEU A 346 20.22 15.59 -3.51
N ASN A 347 20.69 14.49 -2.94
CA ASN A 347 20.34 13.98 -1.61
C ASN A 347 18.82 13.88 -1.43
N VAL A 348 18.14 13.26 -2.40
CA VAL A 348 16.69 13.02 -2.37
C VAL A 348 16.38 11.55 -2.10
N ASP A 349 15.21 11.30 -1.49
CA ASP A 349 14.76 9.95 -1.14
C ASP A 349 14.26 9.19 -2.37
N TYR A 350 13.65 9.90 -3.33
CA TYR A 350 13.02 9.33 -4.52
C TYR A 350 13.41 10.08 -5.78
N VAL A 351 13.48 9.36 -6.88
CA VAL A 351 13.68 9.92 -8.22
C VAL A 351 12.63 9.37 -9.17
N ALA A 352 11.90 10.25 -9.84
CA ALA A 352 11.07 9.88 -10.98
C ALA A 352 11.84 10.16 -12.26
N SER A 353 11.80 9.22 -13.20
CA SER A 353 12.37 9.35 -14.54
C SER A 353 11.46 8.74 -15.58
N GLY A 354 11.64 9.09 -16.83
CA GLY A 354 10.81 8.54 -17.88
C GLY A 354 11.30 8.82 -19.29
N SER A 355 10.58 8.23 -20.25
CA SER A 355 10.84 8.45 -21.67
C SER A 355 9.55 8.69 -22.43
N ILE A 356 9.65 9.47 -23.51
CA ILE A 356 8.54 9.75 -24.42
C ILE A 356 8.87 9.15 -25.78
N ARG A 357 7.88 8.43 -26.32
CA ARG A 357 7.93 7.85 -27.67
C ARG A 357 6.73 8.32 -28.48
N ARG A 358 6.98 9.02 -29.56
CA ARG A 358 5.93 9.37 -30.53
C ARG A 358 5.80 8.27 -31.59
N ARG A 359 4.57 7.85 -31.89
CA ARG A 359 4.20 6.98 -32.99
C ARG A 359 3.15 7.69 -33.85
N PRO A 360 2.94 7.30 -35.12
CA PRO A 360 1.87 7.90 -35.92
C PRO A 360 0.51 7.76 -35.20
N GLY A 361 -0.10 8.92 -34.84
CA GLY A 361 -1.37 8.98 -34.15
C GLY A 361 -1.38 8.54 -32.68
N ARG A 362 -0.21 8.27 -32.05
CA ARG A 362 -0.11 7.82 -30.65
C ARG A 362 1.10 8.45 -29.93
N LEU A 363 0.91 8.72 -28.65
CA LEU A 363 1.95 9.16 -27.74
C LEU A 363 2.12 8.12 -26.64
N GLY A 364 3.32 7.51 -26.54
CA GLY A 364 3.69 6.61 -25.46
C GLY A 364 4.59 7.35 -24.46
N VAL A 365 4.29 7.23 -23.19
CA VAL A 365 5.11 7.77 -22.08
C VAL A 365 5.37 6.64 -21.10
N SER A 366 6.64 6.32 -20.87
CA SER A 366 7.06 5.37 -19.83
C SER A 366 7.60 6.14 -18.65
N VAL A 367 7.22 5.77 -17.43
CA VAL A 367 7.64 6.43 -16.19
C VAL A 367 8.07 5.39 -15.17
N GLU A 368 9.12 5.72 -14.42
CA GLU A 368 9.62 4.91 -13.32
C GLU A 368 9.81 5.78 -12.07
N LEU A 369 9.49 5.23 -10.91
CA LEU A 369 9.79 5.81 -9.60
C LEU A 369 10.84 4.94 -8.91
N ILE A 370 11.96 5.55 -8.56
CA ILE A 370 13.14 4.87 -8.01
C ILE A 370 13.39 5.38 -6.60
N GLU A 371 13.62 4.47 -5.67
CA GLU A 371 14.12 4.78 -4.34
C GLU A 371 15.64 5.00 -4.39
N THR A 372 16.11 6.19 -4.03
CA THR A 372 17.54 6.56 -4.16
C THR A 372 18.46 5.69 -3.29
N ALA A 373 18.03 5.35 -2.07
CA ALA A 373 18.85 4.62 -1.12
C ALA A 373 19.12 3.17 -1.54
N THR A 374 18.17 2.52 -2.21
CA THR A 374 18.25 1.11 -2.59
C THR A 374 18.39 0.89 -4.09
N ALA A 375 18.29 1.95 -4.89
CA ALA A 375 18.21 1.91 -6.35
C ALA A 375 17.07 1.02 -6.90
N ARG A 376 16.04 0.77 -6.09
CA ARG A 376 14.88 -0.07 -6.46
C ARG A 376 13.87 0.76 -7.23
N ILE A 377 13.38 0.21 -8.32
CA ILE A 377 12.17 0.70 -8.98
C ILE A 377 10.99 0.31 -8.08
N LEU A 378 10.32 1.32 -7.52
CA LEU A 378 9.14 1.14 -6.68
C LEU A 378 7.88 0.98 -7.53
N TRP A 379 7.86 1.68 -8.66
CA TRP A 379 6.74 1.69 -9.58
C TRP A 379 7.21 2.02 -10.99
N SER A 380 6.59 1.42 -11.98
CA SER A 380 6.78 1.74 -13.40
C SER A 380 5.46 1.56 -14.15
N GLU A 381 5.11 2.48 -15.03
CA GLU A 381 3.89 2.43 -15.84
C GLU A 381 4.12 2.99 -17.22
N ASP A 382 3.48 2.37 -18.22
CA ASP A 382 3.46 2.80 -19.60
C ASP A 382 2.09 3.39 -19.94
N PHE A 383 2.08 4.64 -20.39
CA PHE A 383 0.89 5.34 -20.86
C PHE A 383 0.89 5.39 -22.38
N ASP A 384 -0.13 4.88 -23.04
CA ASP A 384 -0.29 4.91 -24.49
C ASP A 384 -1.62 5.56 -24.88
N CYS A 385 -1.58 6.75 -25.45
CA CYS A 385 -2.74 7.58 -25.78
C CYS A 385 -2.81 7.93 -27.26
N LYS A 386 -4.03 8.03 -27.80
CA LYS A 386 -4.27 8.55 -29.15
C LYS A 386 -4.00 10.05 -29.20
N GLN A 387 -3.41 10.52 -30.29
CA GLN A 387 -2.94 11.91 -30.46
C GLN A 387 -4.08 12.87 -30.91
N ASP A 388 -5.31 12.65 -30.45
CA ASP A 388 -6.44 13.56 -30.75
C ASP A 388 -6.43 14.72 -29.73
N GLY A 389 -5.69 15.80 -30.04
CA GLY A 389 -5.54 16.97 -29.15
C GLY A 389 -4.35 16.87 -28.21
N VAL A 390 -3.13 17.18 -28.72
CA VAL A 390 -1.83 16.96 -28.02
C VAL A 390 -1.80 17.55 -26.60
N PHE A 391 -2.39 18.71 -26.35
CA PHE A 391 -2.33 19.36 -25.03
C PHE A 391 -3.23 18.70 -23.98
N SER A 392 -4.47 18.30 -24.32
CA SER A 392 -5.35 17.62 -23.38
C SER A 392 -4.85 16.23 -22.98
N VAL A 393 -4.21 15.53 -23.91
CA VAL A 393 -3.61 14.20 -23.66
C VAL A 393 -2.39 14.29 -22.74
N ILE A 394 -1.54 15.31 -22.91
CA ILE A 394 -0.39 15.55 -22.04
C ILE A 394 -0.87 15.91 -20.62
N ASP A 395 -1.93 16.71 -20.52
CA ASP A 395 -2.54 17.06 -19.23
C ASP A 395 -3.07 15.83 -18.48
N ASP A 396 -3.79 14.95 -19.17
CA ASP A 396 -4.34 13.72 -18.58
C ASP A 396 -3.23 12.76 -18.15
N ILE A 397 -2.20 12.59 -18.98
CA ILE A 397 -1.02 11.77 -18.66
C ILE A 397 -0.29 12.36 -17.47
N GLY A 398 -0.02 13.66 -17.47
CA GLY A 398 0.64 14.37 -16.37
C GLY A 398 -0.10 14.20 -15.04
N ASN A 399 -1.43 14.33 -15.05
CA ASN A 399 -2.27 14.13 -13.87
C ASN A 399 -2.17 12.69 -13.33
N ARG A 400 -2.21 11.69 -14.20
CA ARG A 400 -2.09 10.29 -13.83
C ARG A 400 -0.70 9.97 -13.25
N ILE A 401 0.36 10.45 -13.88
CA ILE A 401 1.74 10.26 -13.39
C ILE A 401 1.90 10.84 -11.99
N VAL A 402 1.43 12.07 -11.78
CA VAL A 402 1.52 12.76 -10.47
C VAL A 402 0.75 12.00 -9.39
N ALA A 403 -0.45 11.53 -9.70
CA ALA A 403 -1.26 10.78 -8.77
C ALA A 403 -0.63 9.41 -8.43
N SER A 404 -0.11 8.69 -9.43
CA SER A 404 0.57 7.42 -9.22
C SER A 404 1.84 7.57 -8.38
N ILE A 405 2.71 8.53 -8.70
CA ILE A 405 3.91 8.81 -7.92
C ILE A 405 3.56 9.15 -6.46
N ALA A 406 2.57 10.01 -6.24
CA ALA A 406 2.15 10.40 -4.90
C ALA A 406 1.60 9.21 -4.11
N SER A 407 0.74 8.39 -4.72
CA SER A 407 0.15 7.21 -4.09
C SER A 407 1.21 6.17 -3.72
N GLU A 408 2.18 5.92 -4.59
CA GLU A 408 3.25 4.94 -4.33
C GLU A 408 4.20 5.38 -3.21
N ILE A 409 4.62 6.65 -3.21
CA ILE A 409 5.45 7.18 -2.11
C ILE A 409 4.69 7.11 -0.79
N GLU A 410 3.41 7.51 -0.76
CA GLU A 410 2.60 7.40 0.45
C GLU A 410 2.42 5.96 0.92
N ALA A 411 2.27 5.00 0.00
CA ALA A 411 2.19 3.58 0.34
C ALA A 411 3.50 3.06 0.96
N VAL A 412 4.64 3.43 0.39
CA VAL A 412 5.97 3.09 0.93
C VAL A 412 6.17 3.69 2.32
N GLU A 413 5.86 4.98 2.49
CA GLU A 413 6.01 5.66 3.78
C GLU A 413 5.07 5.08 4.86
N ARG A 414 3.82 4.75 4.52
CA ARG A 414 2.91 4.04 5.43
C ARG A 414 3.48 2.68 5.87
N ASN A 415 3.99 1.90 4.93
CA ASN A 415 4.58 0.60 5.23
C ASN A 415 5.83 0.73 6.12
N ARG A 416 6.67 1.73 5.87
CA ARG A 416 7.85 2.04 6.71
C ARG A 416 7.44 2.45 8.13
N ALA A 417 6.43 3.30 8.27
CA ALA A 417 5.98 3.77 9.56
C ALA A 417 5.45 2.64 10.44
N VAL A 418 4.78 1.64 9.85
CA VAL A 418 4.26 0.46 10.58
C VAL A 418 5.38 -0.42 11.13
N LEU A 419 6.53 -0.45 10.46
CA LEU A 419 7.68 -1.28 10.86
C LEU A 419 8.52 -0.67 11.99
N ARG A 420 8.28 0.59 12.37
CA ARG A 420 9.04 1.27 13.45
C ARG A 420 8.34 1.15 14.81
N PRO A 421 9.07 1.08 15.92
CA PRO A 421 8.49 1.14 17.26
C PRO A 421 7.69 2.43 17.46
N PRO A 422 6.53 2.41 18.15
CA PRO A 422 5.69 3.59 18.35
C PRO A 422 6.44 4.76 19.00
N ASP A 423 7.35 4.47 19.92
CA ASP A 423 8.08 5.48 20.71
C ASP A 423 9.21 6.16 19.92
N SER A 424 9.54 5.67 18.72
CA SER A 424 10.61 6.20 17.86
C SER A 424 10.12 6.92 16.63
N LEU A 425 8.81 7.18 16.50
CA LEU A 425 8.21 7.82 15.36
C LEU A 425 8.43 9.34 15.38
N ASP A 426 8.81 9.91 14.23
CA ASP A 426 8.67 11.35 13.99
C ASP A 426 7.24 11.72 13.58
N ALA A 427 6.96 13.03 13.41
CA ALA A 427 5.63 13.51 13.07
C ALA A 427 5.09 12.93 11.75
N TRP A 428 5.95 12.79 10.75
CA TRP A 428 5.60 12.22 9.44
C TRP A 428 5.25 10.73 9.56
N GLN A 429 6.07 9.98 10.29
CA GLN A 429 5.86 8.55 10.50
C GLN A 429 4.63 8.28 11.37
N ALA A 430 4.40 9.08 12.41
CA ALA A 430 3.19 9.00 13.22
C ALA A 430 1.94 9.28 12.37
N TYR A 431 1.99 10.28 11.49
CA TYR A 431 0.91 10.57 10.54
C TYR A 431 0.63 9.39 9.62
N HIS A 432 1.65 8.80 8.99
CA HIS A 432 1.48 7.65 8.09
C HIS A 432 0.98 6.40 8.82
N ARG A 433 1.39 6.19 10.06
CA ARG A 433 0.85 5.12 10.89
C ARG A 433 -0.62 5.38 11.23
N GLY A 434 -0.99 6.62 11.50
CA GLY A 434 -2.38 7.04 11.64
C GLY A 434 -3.21 6.72 10.39
N LEU A 435 -2.70 7.03 9.20
CA LEU A 435 -3.36 6.69 7.93
C LEU A 435 -3.56 5.19 7.75
N TRP A 436 -2.58 4.38 8.12
CA TRP A 436 -2.66 2.92 8.01
C TRP A 436 -3.79 2.34 8.85
N HIS A 437 -3.98 2.83 10.08
CA HIS A 437 -5.09 2.46 10.94
C HIS A 437 -6.43 3.03 10.42
N MET A 438 -6.46 4.29 10.05
CA MET A 438 -7.65 5.01 9.60
C MET A 438 -8.34 4.33 8.40
N TYR A 439 -7.58 3.78 7.47
CA TYR A 439 -8.11 3.13 6.27
C TYR A 439 -8.69 1.72 6.50
N ARG A 440 -8.76 1.23 7.73
CA ARG A 440 -9.39 -0.04 8.07
C ARG A 440 -10.87 0.06 8.40
N PHE A 441 -11.37 1.26 8.63
CA PHE A 441 -12.78 1.59 8.84
C PHE A 441 -13.49 0.77 9.94
N THR A 442 -12.80 0.47 11.04
CA THR A 442 -13.37 -0.08 12.27
C THR A 442 -13.21 0.91 13.42
N GLU A 443 -14.08 0.82 14.44
CA GLU A 443 -14.05 1.73 15.60
C GLU A 443 -12.71 1.69 16.33
N THR A 444 -12.19 0.48 16.62
CA THR A 444 -10.90 0.28 17.31
C THR A 444 -9.74 0.85 16.53
N GLU A 445 -9.70 0.63 15.22
CA GLU A 445 -8.64 1.11 14.37
C GLU A 445 -8.71 2.64 14.18
N ASN A 446 -9.91 3.20 14.15
CA ASN A 446 -10.12 4.65 14.11
C ASN A 446 -9.63 5.34 15.40
N GLU A 447 -9.87 4.70 16.56
CA GLU A 447 -9.33 5.19 17.84
C GLU A 447 -7.79 5.16 17.86
N THR A 448 -7.21 4.07 17.39
CA THR A 448 -5.75 3.94 17.26
C THR A 448 -5.17 4.97 16.29
N ALA A 449 -5.84 5.20 15.15
CA ALA A 449 -5.46 6.24 14.20
C ALA A 449 -5.45 7.62 14.84
N ARG A 450 -6.46 7.94 15.67
CA ARG A 450 -6.56 9.20 16.39
C ARG A 450 -5.35 9.44 17.28
N GLN A 451 -4.92 8.43 18.06
CA GLN A 451 -3.75 8.53 18.92
C GLN A 451 -2.47 8.85 18.14
N PHE A 452 -2.28 8.24 16.96
CA PHE A 452 -1.12 8.51 16.11
C PHE A 452 -1.19 9.91 15.46
N PHE A 453 -2.36 10.38 15.04
CA PHE A 453 -2.50 11.74 14.54
C PHE A 453 -2.30 12.78 15.65
N GLU A 454 -2.78 12.53 16.86
CA GLU A 454 -2.49 13.38 18.02
C GLU A 454 -0.99 13.41 18.34
N MET A 455 -0.30 12.27 18.22
CA MET A 455 1.15 12.21 18.35
C MET A 455 1.82 13.05 17.27
N ALA A 456 1.41 12.92 16.00
CA ALA A 456 1.94 13.71 14.90
C ALA A 456 1.78 15.22 15.13
N VAL A 457 0.61 15.67 15.58
CA VAL A 457 0.32 17.08 15.93
C VAL A 457 1.17 17.55 17.13
N ARG A 458 1.41 16.70 18.13
CA ARG A 458 2.30 17.04 19.26
C ARG A 458 3.75 17.18 18.83
N LEU A 459 4.23 16.30 17.94
CA LEU A 459 5.61 16.32 17.43
C LEU A 459 5.87 17.47 16.47
N ASP A 460 4.88 17.80 15.64
CA ASP A 460 4.93 18.95 14.72
C ASP A 460 3.55 19.64 14.68
N PRO A 461 3.32 20.67 15.53
CA PRO A 461 2.06 21.42 15.53
C PRO A 461 1.78 22.16 14.21
N THR A 462 2.79 22.34 13.35
CA THR A 462 2.66 23.03 12.06
C THR A 462 2.34 22.05 10.91
N PHE A 463 2.11 20.79 11.21
CA PHE A 463 1.80 19.78 10.21
C PHE A 463 0.30 19.74 9.91
N ALA A 464 -0.17 20.58 8.97
CA ALA A 464 -1.59 20.73 8.59
C ALA A 464 -2.29 19.41 8.27
N ARG A 465 -1.60 18.46 7.60
CA ARG A 465 -2.14 17.12 7.27
C ARG A 465 -2.42 16.25 8.48
N ALA A 466 -1.62 16.37 9.53
CA ALA A 466 -1.90 15.66 10.77
C ALA A 466 -3.19 16.16 11.42
N HIS A 467 -3.43 17.48 11.39
CA HIS A 467 -4.72 18.07 11.79
C HIS A 467 -5.87 17.57 10.89
N ALA A 468 -5.67 17.48 9.57
CA ALA A 468 -6.67 16.95 8.64
C ALA A 468 -7.01 15.49 8.93
N GLY A 469 -6.00 14.63 9.15
CA GLY A 469 -6.19 13.23 9.55
C GLY A 469 -6.92 13.10 10.88
N LEU A 470 -6.53 13.90 11.89
CA LEU A 470 -7.18 13.91 13.19
C LEU A 470 -8.64 14.37 13.10
N SER A 471 -8.93 15.42 12.33
CA SER A 471 -10.30 15.86 12.04
C SER A 471 -11.12 14.74 11.39
N PHE A 472 -10.52 14.01 10.44
CA PHE A 472 -11.20 12.92 9.76
C PHE A 472 -11.52 11.74 10.68
N THR A 473 -10.71 11.43 11.69
CA THR A 473 -11.06 10.37 12.67
C THR A 473 -12.31 10.74 13.47
N HIS A 474 -12.48 12.01 13.84
CA HIS A 474 -13.70 12.49 14.47
C HIS A 474 -14.89 12.51 13.51
N TRP A 475 -14.67 12.94 12.26
CA TRP A 475 -15.67 12.85 11.20
C TRP A 475 -16.17 11.41 11.03
N GLN A 476 -15.23 10.45 10.97
CA GLN A 476 -15.54 9.03 10.81
C GLN A 476 -16.36 8.47 12.00
N SER A 477 -16.00 8.83 13.23
CA SER A 477 -16.77 8.45 14.43
C SER A 477 -18.20 8.98 14.38
N ALA A 478 -18.40 10.24 13.96
CA ALA A 478 -19.73 10.83 13.83
C ALA A 478 -20.53 10.17 12.68
N PHE A 479 -19.86 9.88 11.54
CA PHE A 479 -20.49 9.30 10.35
C PHE A 479 -20.90 7.84 10.56
N GLN A 480 -20.08 7.05 11.25
CA GLN A 480 -20.33 5.63 11.53
C GLN A 480 -21.15 5.39 12.80
N HIS A 481 -21.51 6.46 13.51
CA HIS A 481 -22.20 6.39 14.82
C HIS A 481 -21.38 5.64 15.90
N TRP A 482 -20.07 5.87 15.95
CA TRP A 482 -19.16 5.39 16.98
C TRP A 482 -19.02 6.45 18.09
N GLY A 483 -20.09 6.69 18.87
CA GLY A 483 -20.13 7.67 19.96
C GLY A 483 -21.02 8.87 19.71
N ASP A 484 -20.86 9.93 20.49
CA ASP A 484 -21.70 11.14 20.41
C ASP A 484 -21.41 11.94 19.12
N ARG A 485 -22.37 11.90 18.18
CA ARG A 485 -22.29 12.58 16.89
C ARG A 485 -22.05 14.08 17.03
N LYS A 486 -22.72 14.77 18.00
CA LYS A 486 -22.59 16.21 18.16
C LYS A 486 -21.18 16.56 18.64
N GLN A 487 -20.68 15.85 19.61
CA GLN A 487 -19.33 16.02 20.15
C GLN A 487 -18.28 15.81 19.07
N HIS A 488 -18.37 14.70 18.34
CA HIS A 488 -17.41 14.40 17.27
C HIS A 488 -17.50 15.40 16.11
N THR A 489 -18.69 15.89 15.75
CA THR A 489 -18.86 16.93 14.73
C THR A 489 -18.18 18.23 15.15
N ALA A 490 -18.39 18.67 16.38
CA ALA A 490 -17.77 19.88 16.91
C ALA A 490 -16.22 19.78 16.93
N ARG A 491 -15.71 18.63 17.35
CA ARG A 491 -14.25 18.36 17.36
C ARG A 491 -13.66 18.30 15.97
N ALA A 492 -14.34 17.65 15.00
CA ALA A 492 -13.89 17.63 13.62
C ALA A 492 -13.75 19.04 13.04
N LEU A 493 -14.74 19.92 13.29
CA LEU A 493 -14.74 21.30 12.82
C LEU A 493 -13.63 22.13 13.47
N GLU A 494 -13.46 22.01 14.80
CA GLU A 494 -12.40 22.72 15.54
C GLU A 494 -11.01 22.36 15.02
N ILE A 495 -10.74 21.04 14.85
CA ILE A 495 -9.42 20.55 14.43
C ILE A 495 -9.15 20.92 12.97
N ALA A 496 -10.15 20.83 12.08
CA ALA A 496 -10.02 21.27 10.69
C ALA A 496 -9.68 22.76 10.61
N GLY A 497 -10.32 23.58 11.45
CA GLY A 497 -10.01 25.02 11.55
C GLY A 497 -8.57 25.29 11.97
N ARG A 498 -8.03 24.49 12.91
CA ARG A 498 -6.60 24.57 13.27
C ARG A 498 -5.69 24.23 12.09
N GLY A 499 -6.04 23.20 11.30
CA GLY A 499 -5.29 22.84 10.09
C GLY A 499 -5.21 23.99 9.09
N LEU A 500 -6.30 24.72 8.86
CA LEU A 500 -6.34 25.89 7.99
C LEU A 500 -5.51 27.07 8.54
N ILE A 501 -5.54 27.31 9.86
CA ILE A 501 -4.71 28.34 10.49
C ILE A 501 -3.23 28.04 10.30
N VAL A 502 -2.85 26.78 10.37
CA VAL A 502 -1.47 26.33 10.23
C VAL A 502 -0.98 26.47 8.78
N ASP A 503 -1.77 26.04 7.80
CA ASP A 503 -1.44 26.14 6.38
C ASP A 503 -2.71 26.21 5.52
N GLU A 504 -3.13 27.44 5.20
CA GLU A 504 -4.30 27.70 4.35
C GLU A 504 -4.10 27.30 2.87
N HIS A 505 -2.89 26.95 2.48
CA HIS A 505 -2.59 26.47 1.11
C HIS A 505 -2.45 24.93 1.04
N ASP A 506 -2.65 24.20 2.14
CA ASP A 506 -2.67 22.75 2.09
C ASP A 506 -4.05 22.23 1.64
N PRO A 507 -4.15 21.50 0.50
CA PRO A 507 -5.43 20.99 0.01
C PRO A 507 -6.13 20.05 1.00
N SER A 508 -5.38 19.37 1.88
CA SER A 508 -5.95 18.46 2.88
C SER A 508 -6.63 19.20 4.03
N ALA A 509 -6.17 20.44 4.36
CA ALA A 509 -6.81 21.27 5.36
C ALA A 509 -8.21 21.70 4.89
N HIS A 510 -8.34 22.18 3.65
CA HIS A 510 -9.62 22.51 3.03
C HIS A 510 -10.53 21.28 2.86
N TRP A 511 -9.97 20.14 2.49
CA TRP A 511 -10.70 18.87 2.42
C TRP A 511 -11.30 18.49 3.78
N ALA A 512 -10.53 18.56 4.86
CA ALA A 512 -10.99 18.25 6.20
C ALA A 512 -12.08 19.24 6.66
N MET A 513 -11.90 20.53 6.38
CA MET A 513 -12.89 21.55 6.67
C MET A 513 -14.19 21.31 5.91
N GLY A 514 -14.13 21.05 4.61
CA GLY A 514 -15.30 20.73 3.81
C GLY A 514 -16.09 19.53 4.32
N ARG A 515 -15.40 18.48 4.77
CA ARG A 515 -16.05 17.30 5.41
C ARG A 515 -16.71 17.66 6.74
N ALA A 516 -16.04 18.44 7.58
CA ALA A 516 -16.57 18.84 8.88
C ALA A 516 -17.79 19.78 8.74
N LEU A 517 -17.75 20.70 7.77
CA LEU A 517 -18.88 21.57 7.44
C LEU A 517 -20.09 20.80 6.91
N TRP A 518 -19.85 19.82 6.00
CA TRP A 518 -20.91 18.94 5.53
C TRP A 518 -21.58 18.20 6.70
N LEU A 519 -20.79 17.63 7.62
CA LEU A 519 -21.29 16.92 8.79
C LEU A 519 -22.15 17.83 9.69
N SER A 520 -21.85 19.13 9.70
CA SER A 520 -22.58 20.16 10.42
C SER A 520 -23.83 20.69 9.69
N GLY A 521 -24.13 20.16 8.49
CA GLY A 521 -25.26 20.61 7.65
C GLY A 521 -25.02 21.89 6.86
N ARG A 522 -23.78 22.41 6.82
CA ARG A 522 -23.38 23.64 6.13
C ARG A 522 -22.92 23.31 4.70
N HIS A 523 -23.86 22.87 3.86
CA HIS A 523 -23.55 22.27 2.53
C HIS A 523 -22.84 23.20 1.56
N ASP A 524 -23.31 24.45 1.42
CA ASP A 524 -22.73 25.40 0.47
C ASP A 524 -21.29 25.76 0.83
N GLU A 525 -21.05 25.95 2.13
CA GLU A 525 -19.71 26.21 2.64
C GLU A 525 -18.79 24.99 2.48
N ALA A 526 -19.32 23.79 2.70
CA ALA A 526 -18.58 22.55 2.47
C ALA A 526 -18.13 22.43 1.01
N VAL A 527 -19.02 22.72 0.04
CA VAL A 527 -18.68 22.71 -1.39
C VAL A 527 -17.66 23.79 -1.70
N GLY A 528 -17.74 24.97 -1.07
CA GLY A 528 -16.75 26.06 -1.22
C GLY A 528 -15.36 25.61 -0.81
N GLU A 529 -15.20 25.02 0.39
CA GLU A 529 -13.93 24.51 0.90
C GLU A 529 -13.38 23.36 0.04
N LEU A 530 -14.25 22.47 -0.41
CA LEU A 530 -13.84 21.34 -1.27
C LEU A 530 -13.40 21.81 -2.67
N ARG A 531 -14.02 22.85 -3.22
CA ARG A 531 -13.54 23.48 -4.46
C ARG A 531 -12.17 24.11 -4.26
N GLN A 532 -11.97 24.83 -3.16
CA GLN A 532 -10.67 25.40 -2.83
C GLN A 532 -9.59 24.31 -2.71
N SER A 533 -9.92 23.15 -2.12
CA SER A 533 -9.04 21.98 -2.03
C SER A 533 -8.57 21.51 -3.41
N VAL A 534 -9.49 21.34 -4.37
CA VAL A 534 -9.14 20.89 -5.72
C VAL A 534 -8.54 21.97 -6.60
N ASP A 535 -8.85 23.25 -6.36
CA ASP A 535 -8.21 24.38 -7.05
C ASP A 535 -6.74 24.54 -6.62
N LEU A 536 -6.44 24.35 -5.34
CA LEU A 536 -5.06 24.31 -4.82
C LEU A 536 -4.27 23.13 -5.38
N SER A 537 -4.90 21.97 -5.52
CA SER A 537 -4.28 20.78 -6.09
C SER A 537 -5.27 20.00 -6.95
N PRO A 538 -5.30 20.22 -8.28
CA PRO A 538 -6.19 19.50 -9.20
C PRO A 538 -6.00 17.98 -9.20
N ASN A 539 -4.86 17.49 -8.73
CA ASN A 539 -4.55 16.06 -8.64
C ASN A 539 -4.87 15.45 -7.25
N PHE A 540 -5.52 16.21 -6.37
CA PHE A 540 -5.88 15.73 -5.04
C PHE A 540 -7.16 14.88 -5.10
N ALA A 541 -6.98 13.56 -5.27
CA ALA A 541 -8.07 12.59 -5.47
C ALA A 541 -9.15 12.66 -4.36
N LEU A 542 -8.74 12.82 -3.08
CA LEU A 542 -9.66 12.90 -1.95
C LEU A 542 -10.57 14.14 -2.01
N GLY A 543 -10.09 15.26 -2.53
CA GLY A 543 -10.88 16.47 -2.76
C GLY A 543 -12.01 16.19 -3.75
N HIS A 544 -11.68 15.64 -4.93
CA HIS A 544 -12.66 15.24 -5.94
C HIS A 544 -13.64 14.18 -5.43
N TYR A 545 -13.14 13.17 -4.70
CA TYR A 545 -14.00 12.16 -4.07
C TYR A 545 -15.01 12.81 -3.13
N THR A 546 -14.58 13.73 -2.28
CA THR A 546 -15.49 14.34 -1.30
C THR A 546 -16.49 15.29 -1.96
N LEU A 547 -16.11 15.99 -3.03
CA LEU A 547 -17.07 16.71 -3.87
C LEU A 547 -18.14 15.76 -4.45
N ALA A 548 -17.72 14.61 -4.99
CA ALA A 548 -18.66 13.60 -5.47
C ALA A 548 -19.58 13.11 -4.35
N PHE A 549 -19.04 12.85 -3.18
CA PHE A 549 -19.77 12.41 -1.99
C PHE A 549 -20.84 13.44 -1.57
N VAL A 550 -20.49 14.71 -1.44
CA VAL A 550 -21.41 15.76 -1.02
C VAL A 550 -22.50 15.98 -2.08
N GLN A 551 -22.10 16.11 -3.36
CA GLN A 551 -23.03 16.40 -4.45
C GLN A 551 -23.96 15.23 -4.79
N SER A 552 -23.54 13.98 -4.56
CA SER A 552 -24.38 12.80 -4.80
C SER A 552 -25.61 12.75 -3.89
N GLN A 553 -25.61 13.43 -2.77
CA GLN A 553 -26.69 13.37 -1.77
C GLN A 553 -27.74 14.47 -1.94
N SER A 554 -27.31 15.71 -2.12
CA SER A 554 -28.20 16.88 -2.17
C SER A 554 -27.87 17.91 -3.27
N GLY A 555 -26.66 17.80 -3.88
CA GLY A 555 -26.21 18.71 -4.95
C GLY A 555 -26.56 18.23 -6.36
N ASP A 556 -25.70 18.56 -7.32
CA ASP A 556 -25.83 18.16 -8.72
C ASP A 556 -25.33 16.70 -8.94
N PRO A 557 -26.19 15.74 -9.29
CA PRO A 557 -25.79 14.36 -9.48
C PRO A 557 -24.88 14.15 -10.70
N ILE A 558 -24.96 14.97 -11.73
CA ILE A 558 -24.09 14.87 -12.92
C ILE A 558 -22.68 15.32 -12.55
N ALA A 559 -22.56 16.43 -11.81
CA ALA A 559 -21.27 16.87 -11.28
C ALA A 559 -20.67 15.84 -10.31
N ALA A 560 -21.50 15.18 -9.48
CA ALA A 560 -21.06 14.10 -8.60
C ALA A 560 -20.44 12.92 -9.39
N ILE A 561 -21.06 12.48 -10.49
CA ILE A 561 -20.54 11.41 -11.34
C ILE A 561 -19.19 11.82 -11.94
N LYS A 562 -19.09 13.03 -12.49
CA LYS A 562 -17.83 13.54 -13.07
C LYS A 562 -16.71 13.59 -12.04
N ALA A 563 -16.99 14.09 -10.84
CA ALA A 563 -16.01 14.19 -9.77
C ALA A 563 -15.58 12.79 -9.25
N ALA A 564 -16.52 11.83 -9.15
CA ALA A 564 -16.20 10.44 -8.78
C ALA A 564 -15.32 9.75 -9.83
N ASP A 565 -15.63 9.92 -11.11
CA ASP A 565 -14.82 9.35 -12.20
C ASP A 565 -13.43 9.98 -12.25
N HIS A 566 -13.33 11.29 -12.05
CA HIS A 566 -12.04 11.97 -12.00
C HIS A 566 -11.21 11.54 -10.80
N SER A 567 -11.80 11.46 -9.61
CA SER A 567 -11.11 10.94 -8.42
C SER A 567 -10.58 9.53 -8.62
N ARG A 568 -11.39 8.63 -9.20
CA ARG A 568 -10.98 7.26 -9.51
C ARG A 568 -9.89 7.18 -10.57
N LEU A 569 -9.89 8.10 -11.55
CA LEU A 569 -8.83 8.20 -12.56
C LEU A 569 -7.49 8.60 -11.90
N LEU A 570 -7.54 9.54 -10.96
CA LEU A 570 -6.36 10.00 -10.21
C LEU A 570 -5.82 8.95 -9.25
N SER A 571 -6.69 8.15 -8.60
CA SER A 571 -6.29 7.15 -7.59
C SER A 571 -7.10 5.86 -7.75
N PRO A 572 -6.78 5.01 -8.74
CA PRO A 572 -7.57 3.80 -9.04
C PRO A 572 -7.50 2.72 -7.95
N PHE A 573 -6.47 2.76 -7.10
CA PHE A 573 -6.25 1.83 -5.99
C PHE A 573 -6.42 2.48 -4.61
N ASP A 574 -7.12 3.60 -4.56
CA ASP A 574 -7.36 4.35 -3.32
C ASP A 574 -8.03 3.47 -2.26
N PRO A 575 -7.59 3.53 -1.00
CA PRO A 575 -8.28 2.85 0.09
C PRO A 575 -9.75 3.24 0.25
N LEU A 576 -10.14 4.43 -0.25
CA LEU A 576 -11.52 4.96 -0.27
C LEU A 576 -12.27 4.69 -1.58
N LEU A 577 -11.76 3.82 -2.46
CA LEU A 577 -12.38 3.51 -3.74
C LEU A 577 -13.85 3.07 -3.58
N PHE A 578 -14.19 2.35 -2.52
CA PHE A 578 -15.57 1.99 -2.19
C PHE A 578 -16.48 3.23 -2.09
N GLY A 579 -15.98 4.31 -1.51
CA GLY A 579 -16.73 5.56 -1.34
C GLY A 579 -16.90 6.33 -2.66
N MET A 580 -15.89 6.34 -3.53
CA MET A 580 -15.96 6.93 -4.87
C MET A 580 -17.04 6.24 -5.71
N LEU A 581 -17.02 4.91 -5.71
CA LEU A 581 -18.02 4.07 -6.40
C LEU A 581 -19.41 4.19 -5.79
N GLY A 582 -19.51 4.24 -4.45
CA GLY A 582 -20.77 4.44 -3.73
C GLY A 582 -21.40 5.80 -4.00
N SER A 583 -20.60 6.87 -4.05
CA SER A 583 -21.06 8.22 -4.41
C SER A 583 -21.63 8.27 -5.84
N LYS A 584 -20.96 7.61 -6.77
CA LYS A 584 -21.44 7.48 -8.14
C LYS A 584 -22.76 6.71 -8.21
N ALA A 585 -22.89 5.61 -7.46
CA ALA A 585 -24.14 4.85 -7.38
C ALA A 585 -25.30 5.70 -6.83
N MET A 586 -25.07 6.45 -5.75
CA MET A 586 -26.08 7.35 -5.18
C MET A 586 -26.51 8.46 -6.16
N ALA A 587 -25.58 8.99 -6.94
CA ALA A 587 -25.88 9.96 -7.99
C ALA A 587 -26.78 9.35 -9.08
N HIS A 588 -26.51 8.11 -9.52
CA HIS A 588 -27.37 7.40 -10.48
C HIS A 588 -28.77 7.09 -9.91
N VAL A 589 -28.90 6.76 -8.60
CA VAL A 589 -30.22 6.63 -7.94
C VAL A 589 -31.02 7.92 -8.07
N ARG A 590 -30.41 9.08 -7.84
CA ARG A 590 -31.10 10.39 -7.97
C ARG A 590 -31.49 10.73 -9.40
N LEU A 591 -30.77 10.20 -10.39
CA LEU A 591 -31.11 10.28 -11.81
C LEU A 591 -32.12 9.20 -12.25
N GLN A 592 -32.60 8.35 -11.33
CA GLN A 592 -33.46 7.20 -11.59
C GLN A 592 -32.86 6.19 -12.59
N GLN A 593 -31.54 6.13 -12.69
CA GLN A 593 -30.77 5.21 -13.51
C GLN A 593 -30.40 3.98 -12.66
N PHE A 594 -31.38 3.14 -12.33
CA PHE A 594 -31.21 2.10 -11.31
C PHE A 594 -30.28 0.97 -11.73
N ASP A 595 -30.23 0.61 -13.02
CA ASP A 595 -29.30 -0.41 -13.53
C ASP A 595 -27.83 0.05 -13.38
N GLU A 596 -27.55 1.30 -13.72
CA GLU A 596 -26.24 1.91 -13.49
C GLU A 596 -25.91 2.00 -12.00
N ALA A 597 -26.88 2.37 -11.17
CA ALA A 597 -26.71 2.40 -9.71
C ALA A 597 -26.33 1.02 -9.16
N VAL A 598 -26.97 -0.05 -9.64
CA VAL A 598 -26.62 -1.44 -9.32
C VAL A 598 -25.19 -1.76 -9.72
N ALA A 599 -24.81 -1.46 -10.97
CA ALA A 599 -23.48 -1.78 -11.48
C ALA A 599 -22.36 -1.13 -10.64
N TRP A 600 -22.55 0.12 -10.21
CA TRP A 600 -21.55 0.84 -9.39
C TRP A 600 -21.60 0.48 -7.91
N SER A 601 -22.78 0.28 -7.33
CA SER A 601 -22.92 -0.11 -5.93
C SER A 601 -22.39 -1.53 -5.66
N ALA A 602 -22.58 -2.46 -6.59
CA ALA A 602 -22.02 -3.80 -6.50
C ALA A 602 -20.49 -3.76 -6.52
N LYS A 603 -19.87 -2.95 -7.39
CA LYS A 603 -18.42 -2.74 -7.40
C LYS A 603 -17.92 -2.10 -6.08
N ALA A 604 -18.67 -1.16 -5.50
CA ALA A 604 -18.36 -0.56 -4.21
C ALA A 604 -18.38 -1.59 -3.08
N ALA A 605 -19.42 -2.42 -3.02
CA ALA A 605 -19.58 -3.45 -2.01
C ALA A 605 -18.52 -4.57 -2.09
N MET A 606 -17.86 -4.73 -3.25
CA MET A 606 -16.78 -5.70 -3.45
C MET A 606 -15.43 -5.23 -2.92
N GLN A 607 -15.27 -3.94 -2.59
CA GLN A 607 -13.99 -3.42 -2.11
C GLN A 607 -13.66 -3.97 -0.71
N PRO A 608 -12.36 -4.18 -0.40
CA PRO A 608 -11.94 -4.80 0.87
C PRO A 608 -12.40 -4.05 2.12
N ASN A 609 -12.56 -2.72 2.02
CA ASN A 609 -12.92 -1.82 3.12
C ASN A 609 -14.40 -1.40 3.10
N ALA A 610 -15.24 -2.09 2.32
CA ALA A 610 -16.66 -1.79 2.25
C ALA A 610 -17.33 -2.06 3.60
N HIS A 611 -17.73 -1.00 4.28
CA HIS A 611 -18.43 -1.04 5.56
C HIS A 611 -19.97 -1.12 5.39
N VAL A 612 -20.69 -1.29 6.48
CA VAL A 612 -22.16 -1.50 6.49
C VAL A 612 -22.93 -0.48 5.63
N LEU A 613 -22.55 0.80 5.66
CA LEU A 613 -23.25 1.82 4.87
C LEU A 613 -23.05 1.62 3.35
N ILE A 614 -21.92 1.06 2.92
CA ILE A 614 -21.68 0.72 1.50
C ILE A 614 -22.52 -0.50 1.10
N LEU A 615 -22.64 -1.49 1.97
CA LEU A 615 -23.54 -2.62 1.74
C LEU A 615 -25.01 -2.15 1.67
N ALA A 616 -25.39 -1.15 2.46
CA ALA A 616 -26.72 -0.56 2.42
C ALA A 616 -26.99 0.16 1.08
N ILE A 617 -26.01 0.91 0.54
CA ILE A 617 -26.12 1.48 -0.82
C ILE A 617 -26.41 0.37 -1.83
N ALA A 618 -25.68 -0.76 -1.78
CA ALA A 618 -25.90 -1.86 -2.70
C ALA A 618 -27.28 -2.51 -2.51
N ALA A 619 -27.71 -2.75 -1.26
CA ALA A 619 -29.03 -3.31 -0.95
C ALA A 619 -30.15 -2.44 -1.55
N PHE A 620 -30.09 -1.13 -1.33
CA PHE A 620 -31.11 -0.21 -1.82
C PHE A 620 -31.07 -0.04 -3.34
N CYS A 621 -29.91 0.02 -3.96
CA CYS A 621 -29.80 0.07 -5.42
C CYS A 621 -30.42 -1.17 -6.09
N HIS A 622 -30.11 -2.38 -5.58
CA HIS A 622 -30.71 -3.61 -6.09
C HIS A 622 -32.24 -3.66 -5.87
N THR A 623 -32.72 -3.16 -4.73
CA THR A 623 -34.17 -3.09 -4.46
C THR A 623 -34.87 -2.18 -5.47
N LEU A 624 -34.32 -0.98 -5.71
CA LEU A 624 -34.88 0.01 -6.64
C LEU A 624 -34.86 -0.50 -8.10
N ALA A 625 -33.91 -1.36 -8.46
CA ALA A 625 -33.85 -2.03 -9.76
C ALA A 625 -34.71 -3.31 -9.84
N GLY A 626 -35.46 -3.67 -8.78
CA GLY A 626 -36.29 -4.87 -8.74
C GLY A 626 -35.52 -6.18 -8.53
N GLN A 627 -34.24 -6.16 -8.23
CA GLN A 627 -33.37 -7.33 -8.03
C GLN A 627 -33.42 -7.78 -6.57
N LEU A 628 -34.60 -8.25 -6.10
CA LEU A 628 -34.87 -8.48 -4.69
C LEU A 628 -34.05 -9.61 -4.03
N GLU A 629 -33.62 -10.60 -4.78
CA GLU A 629 -32.78 -11.69 -4.24
C GLU A 629 -31.40 -11.17 -3.83
N GLN A 630 -30.74 -10.42 -4.70
CA GLN A 630 -29.46 -9.78 -4.41
C GLN A 630 -29.59 -8.74 -3.30
N ALA A 631 -30.68 -7.95 -3.32
CA ALA A 631 -30.95 -6.97 -2.28
C ALA A 631 -31.05 -7.62 -0.89
N ARG A 632 -31.77 -8.74 -0.76
CA ARG A 632 -31.88 -9.52 0.49
C ARG A 632 -30.57 -10.14 0.91
N THR A 633 -29.72 -10.55 -0.03
CA THR A 633 -28.35 -11.03 0.26
C THR A 633 -27.52 -9.95 0.94
N TYR A 634 -27.55 -8.71 0.44
CA TYR A 634 -26.88 -7.58 1.09
C TYR A 634 -27.52 -7.22 2.42
N ALA A 635 -28.84 -7.24 2.54
CA ALA A 635 -29.55 -7.01 3.81
C ALA A 635 -29.15 -8.05 4.87
N GLY A 636 -29.01 -9.32 4.49
CA GLY A 636 -28.48 -10.38 5.36
C GLY A 636 -27.05 -10.11 5.81
N ALA A 637 -26.16 -9.67 4.92
CA ALA A 637 -24.79 -9.29 5.26
C ALA A 637 -24.73 -8.08 6.22
N ILE A 638 -25.60 -7.09 6.05
CA ILE A 638 -25.73 -5.94 6.93
C ILE A 638 -26.12 -6.42 8.35
N ARG A 639 -27.16 -7.26 8.47
CA ARG A 639 -27.63 -7.78 9.76
C ARG A 639 -26.59 -8.65 10.45
N ALA A 640 -25.78 -9.38 9.72
CA ALA A 640 -24.68 -10.18 10.29
C ALA A 640 -23.63 -9.31 11.00
N VAL A 641 -23.39 -8.09 10.50
CA VAL A 641 -22.41 -7.15 11.07
C VAL A 641 -23.07 -6.23 12.09
N ARG A 642 -24.30 -5.77 11.82
CA ARG A 642 -25.05 -4.81 12.63
C ARG A 642 -26.52 -5.22 12.70
N PRO A 643 -26.90 -6.09 13.66
CA PRO A 643 -28.23 -6.72 13.72
C PRO A 643 -29.41 -5.73 13.81
N LEU A 644 -29.20 -4.56 14.42
CA LEU A 644 -30.23 -3.52 14.61
C LEU A 644 -30.16 -2.39 13.59
N PHE A 645 -29.47 -2.60 12.46
CA PHE A 645 -29.36 -1.58 11.42
C PHE A 645 -30.71 -1.33 10.73
N THR A 646 -31.09 -0.06 10.61
CA THR A 646 -32.30 0.40 9.94
C THR A 646 -32.00 1.44 8.88
N VAL A 647 -32.99 1.73 8.02
CA VAL A 647 -32.89 2.84 7.07
C VAL A 647 -32.69 4.19 7.74
N ASP A 648 -33.17 4.36 8.97
CA ASP A 648 -32.96 5.59 9.75
C ASP A 648 -31.48 5.79 10.10
N ASP A 649 -30.74 4.72 10.40
CA ASP A 649 -29.28 4.79 10.59
C ASP A 649 -28.58 5.24 9.32
N TYR A 650 -29.02 4.73 8.17
CA TYR A 650 -28.52 5.12 6.86
C TYR A 650 -28.81 6.60 6.56
N LEU A 651 -30.07 7.03 6.72
CA LEU A 651 -30.48 8.41 6.44
C LEU A 651 -29.90 9.43 7.43
N LYS A 652 -29.59 9.00 8.67
CA LYS A 652 -28.86 9.84 9.64
C LYS A 652 -27.37 9.97 9.30
N ALA A 653 -26.76 8.94 8.71
CA ALA A 653 -25.37 9.00 8.30
C ALA A 653 -25.17 9.95 7.10
N PHE A 654 -26.08 9.87 6.12
CA PHE A 654 -26.06 10.69 4.91
C PHE A 654 -27.02 11.88 5.00
N GLN A 655 -26.83 12.89 4.17
CA GLN A 655 -27.67 14.11 4.15
C GLN A 655 -28.37 14.23 2.78
N PHE A 656 -29.30 13.33 2.53
CA PHE A 656 -30.04 13.29 1.27
C PHE A 656 -31.07 14.39 1.16
N SER A 657 -31.38 14.78 -0.09
CA SER A 657 -32.60 15.52 -0.40
C SER A 657 -33.84 14.72 -0.01
N THR A 658 -34.96 15.39 0.28
CA THR A 658 -36.21 14.74 0.69
C THR A 658 -36.66 13.64 -0.26
N ASP A 659 -36.57 13.89 -1.58
CA ASP A 659 -36.99 12.94 -2.60
C ASP A 659 -36.09 11.68 -2.60
N ALA A 660 -34.78 11.84 -2.46
CA ALA A 660 -33.87 10.71 -2.38
C ALA A 660 -34.08 9.89 -1.10
N ALA A 661 -34.35 10.56 0.04
CA ALA A 661 -34.65 9.89 1.30
C ALA A 661 -35.93 9.04 1.21
N LEU A 662 -36.97 9.54 0.54
CA LEU A 662 -38.22 8.78 0.31
C LEU A 662 -37.98 7.53 -0.53
N LEU A 663 -37.13 7.58 -1.56
CA LEU A 663 -36.77 6.42 -2.37
C LEU A 663 -36.10 5.33 -1.53
N PHE A 664 -35.15 5.71 -0.67
CA PHE A 664 -34.45 4.76 0.21
C PHE A 664 -35.39 4.16 1.28
N ARG A 665 -36.32 4.95 1.87
CA ARG A 665 -37.33 4.42 2.81
C ARG A 665 -38.21 3.36 2.14
N LYS A 666 -38.74 3.65 0.94
CA LYS A 666 -39.55 2.70 0.18
C LYS A 666 -38.77 1.43 -0.18
N ALA A 667 -37.49 1.57 -0.53
CA ALA A 667 -36.64 0.42 -0.79
C ALA A 667 -36.41 -0.42 0.47
N ALA A 668 -36.20 0.22 1.63
CA ALA A 668 -35.98 -0.46 2.91
C ALA A 668 -37.17 -1.30 3.36
N GLU A 669 -38.40 -0.81 3.18
CA GLU A 669 -39.63 -1.54 3.49
C GLU A 669 -39.71 -2.86 2.71
N THR A 670 -39.21 -2.91 1.47
CA THR A 670 -39.27 -4.09 0.59
C THR A 670 -38.28 -5.21 1.03
N ILE A 671 -37.24 -4.87 1.79
CA ILE A 671 -36.17 -5.79 2.22
C ILE A 671 -36.01 -5.88 3.74
N ASP A 672 -37.05 -5.47 4.48
CA ASP A 672 -37.13 -5.50 5.94
C ASP A 672 -35.97 -4.75 6.67
N LEU A 673 -35.49 -3.63 6.12
CA LEU A 673 -34.52 -2.72 6.75
C LEU A 673 -35.17 -1.38 7.18
N ALA A 674 -36.52 -1.35 7.31
CA ALA A 674 -37.28 -0.18 7.70
C ALA A 674 -37.07 0.25 9.16
#